data_43d693fb097f7a604bb05ecf86645c42
#
_entry.id   43d693fb097f7a604bb05ecf86645c42
#
_cell.length_a   1.000
_cell.length_b   1.000
_cell.length_c   1.000
_cell.angle_alpha   90.00
_cell.angle_beta   90.00
_cell.angle_gamma   90.00
#
_symmetry.space_group_name_H-M   'P 1'
#
loop_
_entity.id
_entity.type
_entity.pdbx_description
1 polymer ?
#
loop_
_entity_poly.entity_id
_entity_poly.type
_entity_poly.pdbx_seq_one_letter_code
_entity_poly.pdbx_strand_id
1 'polypeptide(L)'
;MPEAQQLRPPAALDVSVLGRRPPVSRGVSDFQIRVDALAEVPHANASDLLKLAPGILLTNEGGEGHAEQVFMRGFDAGEGQDVEFTVGGVPINESGNLHGNGYADTHFIIPELVESLRVVEGPFDPRQGNYAVAGSADYQLGLAQRGLTASYTTGSFGTERVLGLWGPPGESTHTFAGAEVYKTDGFGQNRDAQRGSAMGQYEGRFGATGSFRLTTAAYTTHFHSAGVIREDDYASGKIGFYDSYDFSRFASEKAPEGGDASRYSIAADIETHPGDTVLSQQVFLIKRDMRLLENFTGFLLDVQEPLQSLHDQRGDMLDLNVHELTIGARGAARLHGQAFGQRQELELGYFARGDDAAGTQQRLEASTGVPYKTDTDLDAQLGNIGLYGDANLRPFSWLSLRGGARAEIVTYDVLDNCAARSVAHPSSTNPPIDQSCLTQQDMGRPREPDQVTSTSGVALLPRASAIAGPFRNFTFSASYGKGIRSVDPLHVIADVNAPFSNIVSYEAGAAYAGTLKNAVVVARSVFFQTVVDQDLLFDQTAGRNVLGVGTTRTGWLGALRLTGAFFDESANLTLVRSTFNDDGQAVAYVPGVVFRSDSALFRSLPWTPRGKPIRGSLGAGVTYVGPRPLPYGQVSDDIFTVDGSASLSWGSYQLRVVSTNLLNTQYRLGEFNYASDFHSQAQPTLVPERTFTAGAPRGVFATLSISFGGV
;
A
#
# COMPACT_ATOMS: atom_id res chain seq x y z
N MET A 1 41.18 -6.34 24.69
CA MET A 1 40.59 -6.76 23.40
C MET A 1 39.21 -7.32 23.70
N PRO A 2 38.11 -6.72 23.31
CA PRO A 2 36.80 -7.36 23.48
C PRO A 2 36.68 -8.44 22.40
N GLU A 3 36.22 -9.60 22.84
CA GLU A 3 35.96 -10.77 21.99
C GLU A 3 35.07 -10.39 20.80
N ALA A 4 35.54 -10.75 19.63
CA ALA A 4 34.75 -10.70 18.42
C ALA A 4 33.54 -11.63 18.63
N GLN A 5 32.35 -11.06 18.72
CA GLN A 5 31.12 -11.86 18.60
C GLN A 5 31.21 -12.64 17.29
N GLN A 6 31.34 -13.96 17.44
CA GLN A 6 31.32 -14.86 16.29
C GLN A 6 29.97 -14.71 15.60
N LEU A 7 29.97 -14.16 14.41
CA LEU A 7 28.86 -14.17 13.48
C LEU A 7 28.48 -15.64 13.21
N ARG A 8 27.44 -16.13 13.89
CA ARG A 8 26.84 -17.40 13.52
C ARG A 8 26.19 -17.21 12.17
N PRO A 9 26.43 -18.13 11.20
CA PRO A 9 25.67 -18.12 9.97
C PRO A 9 24.19 -18.25 10.31
N PRO A 10 23.28 -17.50 9.67
CA PRO A 10 21.86 -17.64 9.92
C PRO A 10 21.46 -19.08 9.63
N ALA A 11 21.02 -19.81 10.65
CA ALA A 11 20.33 -21.07 10.46
C ALA A 11 19.08 -20.73 9.65
N ALA A 12 19.06 -21.23 8.40
CA ALA A 12 17.96 -21.23 7.47
C ALA A 12 16.83 -20.22 7.80
N LEU A 13 16.94 -18.96 7.29
CA LEU A 13 15.88 -17.98 7.14
C LEU A 13 15.01 -17.65 8.39
N ASP A 14 15.38 -18.09 9.57
CA ASP A 14 14.67 -17.80 10.82
C ASP A 14 15.50 -16.86 11.71
N VAL A 15 15.08 -15.60 11.78
CA VAL A 15 15.52 -14.69 12.85
C VAL A 15 14.50 -14.80 13.98
N SER A 16 14.88 -15.48 15.06
CA SER A 16 14.05 -15.56 16.27
C SER A 16 14.14 -14.25 17.06
N VAL A 17 13.09 -13.46 17.02
CA VAL A 17 12.79 -12.45 18.03
C VAL A 17 12.03 -13.14 19.16
N LEU A 18 12.39 -12.85 20.42
CA LEU A 18 11.67 -13.34 21.59
C LEU A 18 10.19 -12.93 21.51
N GLY A 19 9.30 -13.89 21.29
CA GLY A 19 7.86 -13.68 21.30
C GLY A 19 7.09 -14.43 20.22
N ARG A 20 7.32 -14.18 18.97
CA ARG A 20 6.69 -14.93 17.86
C ARG A 20 7.78 -15.41 16.93
N ARG A 21 7.84 -16.72 16.69
CA ARG A 21 8.62 -17.21 15.56
C ARG A 21 7.97 -16.73 14.28
N PRO A 22 8.70 -16.03 13.38
CA PRO A 22 8.15 -15.69 12.09
C PRO A 22 7.67 -16.98 11.41
N PRO A 23 6.58 -16.90 10.63
CA PRO A 23 6.12 -18.04 9.87
C PRO A 23 7.25 -18.53 8.97
N VAL A 24 7.41 -19.84 8.87
CA VAL A 24 8.42 -20.45 7.99
C VAL A 24 8.17 -19.98 6.56
N SER A 25 9.22 -19.55 5.87
CA SER A 25 9.16 -19.02 4.49
C SER A 25 8.37 -19.95 3.57
N ARG A 26 7.53 -19.38 2.71
CA ARG A 26 6.69 -20.10 1.74
C ARG A 26 7.42 -20.42 0.44
N GLY A 27 8.50 -19.72 0.16
CA GLY A 27 9.27 -19.85 -1.06
C GLY A 27 10.35 -18.80 -1.15
N VAL A 28 10.94 -18.64 -2.32
CA VAL A 28 12.01 -17.66 -2.54
C VAL A 28 11.46 -16.23 -2.54
N SER A 29 10.19 -16.02 -2.85
CA SER A 29 9.52 -14.70 -2.88
C SER A 29 8.81 -14.30 -1.57
N ASP A 30 9.04 -15.02 -0.48
CA ASP A 30 8.62 -14.62 0.87
C ASP A 30 9.76 -13.82 1.52
N PHE A 31 9.62 -12.50 1.56
CA PHE A 31 10.62 -11.57 2.04
C PHE A 31 10.30 -11.14 3.47
N GLN A 32 11.25 -11.32 4.36
CA GLN A 32 11.22 -10.75 5.70
C GLN A 32 12.29 -9.67 5.79
N ILE A 33 11.86 -8.42 5.84
CA ILE A 33 12.71 -7.24 5.72
C ILE A 33 12.75 -6.57 7.10
N ARG A 34 13.91 -6.59 7.74
CA ARG A 34 14.15 -5.80 8.94
C ARG A 34 14.52 -4.39 8.51
N VAL A 35 13.86 -3.41 9.11
CA VAL A 35 14.08 -2.00 8.80
C VAL A 35 15.44 -1.52 9.32
N ASP A 36 15.82 -1.88 10.54
CA ASP A 36 17.17 -1.71 11.18
C ASP A 36 18.10 -0.65 10.51
N ALA A 37 19.19 -1.17 9.89
CA ALA A 37 20.21 -0.32 9.25
C ALA A 37 19.69 0.39 7.98
N LEU A 38 18.72 -0.20 7.28
CA LEU A 38 18.09 0.44 6.11
C LEU A 38 17.17 1.61 6.51
N ALA A 39 16.85 1.80 7.79
CA ALA A 39 16.22 3.03 8.27
C ALA A 39 17.10 4.28 8.04
N GLU A 40 18.40 4.10 7.80
CA GLU A 40 19.29 5.22 7.42
C GLU A 40 19.05 5.71 5.99
N VAL A 41 18.43 4.90 5.10
CA VAL A 41 17.98 5.36 3.79
C VAL A 41 16.75 6.25 3.97
N PRO A 42 16.57 7.31 3.19
CA PRO A 42 15.42 8.20 3.32
C PRO A 42 14.06 7.49 3.14
N HIS A 43 13.17 7.64 4.11
CA HIS A 43 11.77 7.24 4.05
C HIS A 43 10.92 8.36 4.65
N ALA A 44 9.96 8.88 3.90
CA ALA A 44 9.10 9.98 4.34
C ALA A 44 7.91 9.49 5.18
N ASN A 45 7.37 8.32 4.83
CA ASN A 45 6.21 7.71 5.47
C ASN A 45 6.36 6.17 5.46
N ALA A 46 5.35 5.45 5.98
CA ALA A 46 5.40 3.99 6.04
C ALA A 46 5.23 3.32 4.67
N SER A 47 4.58 3.98 3.69
CA SER A 47 4.51 3.47 2.32
C SER A 47 5.90 3.30 1.72
N ASP A 48 6.80 4.24 1.96
CA ASP A 48 8.17 4.18 1.46
C ASP A 48 8.95 2.93 1.91
N LEU A 49 8.57 2.33 3.05
CA LEU A 49 9.18 1.08 3.50
C LEU A 49 8.87 -0.10 2.55
N LEU A 50 7.79 -0.03 1.77
CA LEU A 50 7.46 -1.02 0.75
C LEU A 50 8.53 -1.06 -0.35
N LYS A 51 9.20 0.06 -0.65
CA LYS A 51 10.28 0.13 -1.63
C LYS A 51 11.49 -0.74 -1.28
N LEU A 52 11.59 -1.18 -0.03
CA LEU A 52 12.60 -2.16 0.40
C LEU A 52 12.32 -3.58 -0.12
N ALA A 53 11.06 -3.86 -0.49
CA ALA A 53 10.69 -5.12 -1.14
C ALA A 53 10.95 -5.04 -2.65
N PRO A 54 11.32 -6.17 -3.29
CA PRO A 54 11.64 -6.16 -4.70
C PRO A 54 10.47 -5.75 -5.60
N GLY A 55 10.77 -4.99 -6.65
CA GLY A 55 9.84 -4.69 -7.75
C GLY A 55 8.64 -3.82 -7.39
N ILE A 56 8.67 -3.16 -6.25
CA ILE A 56 7.60 -2.22 -5.85
C ILE A 56 7.95 -0.81 -6.34
N LEU A 57 7.02 -0.22 -7.09
CA LEU A 57 6.97 1.20 -7.40
C LEU A 57 5.76 1.81 -6.70
N LEU A 58 5.92 3.00 -6.14
CA LEU A 58 4.85 3.81 -5.55
C LEU A 58 4.71 5.10 -6.32
N THR A 59 3.49 5.47 -6.67
CA THR A 59 3.13 6.80 -7.19
C THR A 59 2.00 7.39 -6.35
N ASN A 60 1.83 8.70 -6.38
CA ASN A 60 0.76 9.38 -5.66
C ASN A 60 0.31 10.60 -6.47
N GLU A 61 -0.88 10.54 -7.02
CA GLU A 61 -1.51 11.64 -7.74
C GLU A 61 -2.34 12.52 -6.80
N GLY A 62 -2.88 11.94 -5.74
CA GLY A 62 -3.83 12.58 -4.84
C GLY A 62 -3.18 13.47 -3.77
N GLY A 63 -1.84 13.46 -3.65
CA GLY A 63 -1.12 14.25 -2.65
C GLY A 63 -0.88 13.55 -1.31
N GLU A 64 -0.22 14.22 -0.40
CA GLU A 64 0.09 13.72 0.95
C GLU A 64 -1.20 13.45 1.73
N GLY A 65 -1.47 12.22 2.12
CA GLY A 65 -2.68 11.83 2.84
C GLY A 65 -3.69 11.05 1.98
N HIS A 66 -3.49 11.02 0.66
CA HIS A 66 -4.09 10.05 -0.24
C HIS A 66 -3.24 8.78 -0.26
N ALA A 67 -3.88 7.60 -0.35
CA ALA A 67 -3.13 6.34 -0.44
C ALA A 67 -2.23 6.31 -1.67
N GLU A 68 -1.08 5.65 -1.54
CA GLU A 68 -0.15 5.45 -2.65
C GLU A 68 -0.71 4.43 -3.65
N GLN A 69 -0.60 4.72 -4.94
CA GLN A 69 -0.77 3.72 -5.99
C GLN A 69 0.43 2.77 -5.98
N VAL A 70 0.17 1.48 -5.91
CA VAL A 70 1.19 0.45 -5.72
C VAL A 70 1.32 -0.41 -6.97
N PHE A 71 2.52 -0.44 -7.56
CA PHE A 71 2.85 -1.37 -8.62
C PHE A 71 3.70 -2.50 -8.08
N MET A 72 3.30 -3.74 -8.35
CA MET A 72 3.97 -4.94 -7.88
C MET A 72 3.79 -6.09 -8.85
N ARG A 73 4.87 -6.78 -9.26
CA ARG A 73 4.83 -7.94 -10.18
C ARG A 73 4.04 -7.69 -11.48
N GLY A 74 4.06 -6.46 -11.98
CA GLY A 74 3.31 -6.12 -13.19
C GLY A 74 1.82 -5.90 -12.98
N PHE A 75 1.38 -5.74 -11.73
CA PHE A 75 0.08 -5.20 -11.38
C PHE A 75 0.17 -3.70 -11.18
N ASP A 76 -0.83 -3.00 -11.63
CA ASP A 76 -1.26 -1.73 -11.12
C ASP A 76 -2.30 -2.03 -10.04
N ALA A 77 -1.86 -2.08 -8.80
CA ALA A 77 -2.73 -2.44 -7.69
C ALA A 77 -3.58 -1.26 -7.19
N GLY A 78 -3.61 -0.15 -7.96
CA GLY A 78 -4.22 1.07 -7.48
C GLY A 78 -3.75 1.40 -6.08
N GLU A 79 -4.61 1.91 -5.26
CA GLU A 79 -4.35 2.24 -3.85
C GLU A 79 -4.46 1.01 -2.92
N GLY A 80 -4.35 -0.24 -3.45
CA GLY A 80 -4.29 -1.45 -2.63
C GLY A 80 -5.13 -2.65 -3.10
N GLN A 81 -5.90 -2.53 -4.18
CA GLN A 81 -6.87 -3.54 -4.63
C GLN A 81 -6.28 -4.94 -4.94
N ASP A 82 -4.99 -5.04 -5.25
CA ASP A 82 -4.30 -6.28 -5.60
C ASP A 82 -3.22 -6.70 -4.58
N VAL A 83 -3.09 -5.96 -3.49
CA VAL A 83 -2.15 -6.28 -2.40
C VAL A 83 -2.89 -6.28 -1.07
N GLU A 84 -2.85 -7.39 -0.34
CA GLU A 84 -3.39 -7.47 1.01
C GLU A 84 -2.43 -6.76 1.99
N PHE A 85 -2.85 -5.64 2.55
CA PHE A 85 -2.09 -4.88 3.54
C PHE A 85 -2.59 -5.14 4.94
N THR A 86 -1.66 -5.39 5.87
CA THR A 86 -1.96 -5.54 7.30
C THR A 86 -0.92 -4.82 8.16
N VAL A 87 -1.31 -4.44 9.37
CA VAL A 87 -0.41 -3.97 10.43
C VAL A 87 -0.59 -4.86 11.66
N GLY A 88 0.43 -5.66 11.97
CA GLY A 88 0.34 -6.69 13.01
C GLY A 88 -0.81 -7.67 12.77
N GLY A 89 -1.17 -7.90 11.51
CA GLY A 89 -2.26 -8.75 11.09
C GLY A 89 -3.65 -8.10 11.08
N VAL A 90 -3.80 -6.84 11.49
CA VAL A 90 -5.04 -6.07 11.36
C VAL A 90 -5.14 -5.54 9.94
N PRO A 91 -6.25 -5.74 9.21
CA PRO A 91 -6.42 -5.28 7.83
C PRO A 91 -6.29 -3.77 7.67
N ILE A 92 -5.67 -3.33 6.58
CA ILE A 92 -5.63 -1.94 6.16
C ILE A 92 -6.64 -1.71 5.03
N ASN A 93 -6.74 -2.64 4.07
CA ASN A 93 -7.64 -2.53 2.92
C ASN A 93 -9.10 -2.33 3.32
N GLU A 94 -9.78 -1.43 2.63
CA GLU A 94 -11.20 -1.10 2.78
C GLU A 94 -12.01 -1.82 1.70
N SER A 95 -13.08 -2.51 2.11
CA SER A 95 -13.89 -3.31 1.19
C SER A 95 -15.03 -2.53 0.54
N GLY A 96 -15.44 -1.43 1.14
CA GLY A 96 -16.57 -0.60 0.70
C GLY A 96 -16.17 0.75 0.11
N ASN A 97 -14.87 1.00 -0.08
CA ASN A 97 -14.40 2.30 -0.55
C ASN A 97 -14.73 2.50 -2.04
N LEU A 98 -15.47 3.58 -2.36
CA LEU A 98 -15.92 3.91 -3.71
C LEU A 98 -14.79 4.40 -4.63
N HIS A 99 -13.72 4.97 -4.08
CA HIS A 99 -12.56 5.40 -4.87
C HIS A 99 -11.83 4.17 -5.46
N GLY A 100 -11.71 3.11 -4.65
CA GLY A 100 -11.11 1.85 -5.09
C GLY A 100 -11.35 0.73 -4.07
N ASN A 101 -11.96 -0.36 -4.50
CA ASN A 101 -12.14 -1.54 -3.64
C ASN A 101 -10.78 -2.06 -3.16
N GLY A 102 -10.59 -2.09 -1.86
CA GLY A 102 -9.29 -2.44 -1.26
C GLY A 102 -8.38 -1.26 -0.98
N TYR A 103 -8.89 -0.01 -1.03
CA TYR A 103 -8.14 1.19 -0.68
C TYR A 103 -7.36 1.02 0.62
N ALA A 104 -6.07 1.33 0.63
CA ALA A 104 -5.16 1.00 1.71
C ALA A 104 -4.20 2.15 2.04
N ASP A 105 -4.71 3.16 2.70
CA ASP A 105 -3.87 4.25 3.23
C ASP A 105 -2.99 3.74 4.38
N THR A 106 -1.68 3.85 4.23
CA THR A 106 -0.67 3.49 5.23
C THR A 106 -0.04 4.68 5.96
N HIS A 107 -0.46 5.92 5.67
CA HIS A 107 0.08 7.14 6.28
C HIS A 107 -0.17 7.24 7.79
N PHE A 108 -1.14 6.49 8.33
CA PHE A 108 -1.39 6.43 9.77
C PHE A 108 -0.27 5.73 10.55
N ILE A 109 0.57 4.93 9.88
CA ILE A 109 1.66 4.17 10.51
C ILE A 109 2.85 5.09 10.70
N ILE A 110 3.31 5.24 11.94
CA ILE A 110 4.54 5.96 12.26
C ILE A 110 5.73 5.07 11.86
N PRO A 111 6.56 5.46 10.87
CA PRO A 111 7.60 4.58 10.30
C PRO A 111 8.59 4.05 11.34
N GLU A 112 8.94 4.85 12.34
CA GLU A 112 9.89 4.50 13.40
C GLU A 112 9.36 3.41 14.36
N LEU A 113 8.06 3.10 14.29
CA LEU A 113 7.43 2.01 15.03
C LEU A 113 7.39 0.71 14.23
N VAL A 114 7.85 0.69 12.98
CA VAL A 114 7.92 -0.51 12.15
C VAL A 114 9.28 -1.21 12.38
N GLU A 115 9.25 -2.37 13.03
CA GLU A 115 10.44 -3.20 13.25
C GLU A 115 10.82 -4.01 12.01
N SER A 116 9.81 -4.56 11.34
CA SER A 116 10.00 -5.34 10.12
C SER A 116 8.77 -5.31 9.22
N LEU A 117 8.99 -5.61 7.94
CA LEU A 117 7.97 -5.76 6.93
C LEU A 117 8.06 -7.18 6.36
N ARG A 118 6.96 -7.93 6.36
CA ARG A 118 6.87 -9.19 5.64
C ARG A 118 6.10 -8.97 4.34
N VAL A 119 6.76 -9.25 3.22
CA VAL A 119 6.15 -9.20 1.89
C VAL A 119 6.17 -10.59 1.27
N VAL A 120 4.99 -11.13 0.98
CA VAL A 120 4.83 -12.38 0.23
C VAL A 120 4.32 -12.01 -1.15
N GLU A 121 5.17 -12.13 -2.14
CA GLU A 121 4.81 -11.81 -3.51
C GLU A 121 4.14 -13.00 -4.18
N GLY A 122 2.88 -12.83 -4.56
CA GLY A 122 1.99 -13.86 -5.07
C GLY A 122 1.10 -14.51 -3.99
N PRO A 123 0.03 -15.22 -4.38
CA PRO A 123 -0.95 -15.80 -3.47
C PRO A 123 -0.52 -17.20 -2.96
N PHE A 124 0.63 -17.30 -2.26
CA PHE A 124 1.22 -18.60 -1.89
C PHE A 124 1.04 -18.99 -0.42
N ASP A 125 0.60 -18.07 0.45
CA ASP A 125 0.34 -18.36 1.86
C ASP A 125 -1.16 -18.59 2.09
N PRO A 126 -1.63 -19.76 2.60
CA PRO A 126 -3.05 -19.99 2.90
C PRO A 126 -3.69 -18.98 3.87
N ARG A 127 -2.88 -18.19 4.59
CA ARG A 127 -3.37 -17.11 5.43
C ARG A 127 -3.79 -15.86 4.65
N GLN A 128 -3.23 -15.67 3.44
CA GLN A 128 -3.61 -14.58 2.54
C GLN A 128 -5.06 -14.79 2.09
N GLY A 129 -5.85 -13.74 2.17
CA GLY A 129 -7.26 -13.74 1.80
C GLY A 129 -7.54 -12.93 0.56
N ASN A 130 -8.61 -12.16 0.64
CA ASN A 130 -9.00 -11.17 -0.35
C ASN A 130 -7.86 -10.14 -0.57
N TYR A 131 -7.74 -9.60 -1.77
CA TYR A 131 -6.69 -8.66 -2.22
C TYR A 131 -5.28 -9.22 -2.39
N ALA A 132 -4.95 -10.42 -1.90
CA ALA A 132 -3.62 -10.99 -2.08
C ALA A 132 -3.40 -11.55 -3.51
N VAL A 133 -3.58 -10.71 -4.52
CA VAL A 133 -3.45 -11.03 -5.96
C VAL A 133 -1.99 -10.96 -6.40
N ALA A 134 -1.39 -9.78 -6.30
CA ALA A 134 0.04 -9.57 -6.50
C ALA A 134 0.86 -10.07 -5.30
N GLY A 135 0.25 -10.05 -4.11
CA GLY A 135 0.86 -10.49 -2.88
C GLY A 135 0.26 -9.87 -1.63
N SER A 136 1.01 -9.90 -0.54
CA SER A 136 0.62 -9.27 0.72
C SER A 136 1.79 -8.61 1.41
N ALA A 137 1.53 -7.55 2.17
CA ALA A 137 2.50 -6.84 3.00
C ALA A 137 1.97 -6.68 4.42
N ASP A 138 2.73 -7.12 5.42
CA ASP A 138 2.38 -7.01 6.83
C ASP A 138 3.44 -6.20 7.57
N TYR A 139 3.06 -5.05 8.11
CA TYR A 139 3.89 -4.18 8.95
C TYR A 139 3.92 -4.72 10.38
N GLN A 140 5.07 -5.19 10.82
CA GLN A 140 5.27 -5.66 12.19
C GLN A 140 5.77 -4.50 13.05
N LEU A 141 5.02 -4.19 14.11
CA LEU A 141 5.31 -3.06 14.98
C LEU A 141 6.23 -3.46 16.13
N GLY A 142 7.19 -2.60 16.44
CA GLY A 142 8.09 -2.74 17.56
C GLY A 142 8.96 -1.50 17.73
N LEU A 143 9.37 -1.21 18.98
CA LEU A 143 10.30 -0.12 19.29
C LEU A 143 11.45 -0.68 20.12
N ALA A 144 12.65 -0.72 19.55
CA ALA A 144 13.83 -1.23 20.25
C ALA A 144 14.34 -0.25 21.32
N GLN A 145 14.22 1.06 21.02
CA GLN A 145 14.69 2.09 21.95
C GLN A 145 13.79 2.19 23.19
N ARG A 146 14.42 2.24 24.36
CA ARG A 146 13.73 2.41 25.65
C ARG A 146 13.84 3.85 26.14
N GLY A 147 12.91 4.27 27.01
CA GLY A 147 12.79 5.65 27.45
C GLY A 147 11.94 6.50 26.47
N LEU A 148 12.04 7.81 26.62
CA LEU A 148 11.34 8.79 25.76
C LEU A 148 12.32 9.33 24.72
N THR A 149 11.90 9.33 23.46
CA THR A 149 12.60 10.03 22.38
C THR A 149 11.71 11.12 21.82
N ALA A 150 12.21 12.34 21.76
CA ALA A 150 11.57 13.47 21.10
C ALA A 150 12.39 13.87 19.87
N SER A 151 11.74 14.07 18.74
CA SER A 151 12.39 14.46 17.49
C SER A 151 11.65 15.63 16.85
N TYR A 152 12.41 16.54 16.27
CA TYR A 152 11.90 17.64 15.44
C TYR A 152 12.61 17.62 14.10
N THR A 153 11.81 17.59 13.05
CA THR A 153 12.28 17.63 11.66
C THR A 153 11.81 18.93 11.03
N THR A 154 12.69 19.59 10.30
CA THR A 154 12.37 20.75 9.47
C THR A 154 13.15 20.69 8.17
N GLY A 155 12.67 21.30 7.09
CA GLY A 155 13.36 21.27 5.82
C GLY A 155 12.66 21.94 4.68
N SER A 156 12.95 21.48 3.47
CA SER A 156 12.36 21.98 2.24
C SER A 156 10.83 21.91 2.27
N PHE A 157 10.19 22.74 1.48
CA PHE A 157 8.75 22.76 1.27
C PHE A 157 7.93 23.13 2.54
N GLY A 158 8.50 23.95 3.43
CA GLY A 158 7.86 24.29 4.70
C GLY A 158 7.57 23.07 5.60
N THR A 159 8.27 21.96 5.39
CA THR A 159 8.02 20.72 6.13
C THR A 159 8.47 20.85 7.57
N GLU A 160 7.55 20.50 8.46
CA GLU A 160 7.78 20.40 9.91
C GLU A 160 7.16 19.11 10.44
N ARG A 161 7.89 18.38 11.29
CA ARG A 161 7.39 17.18 11.97
C ARG A 161 7.87 17.16 13.40
N VAL A 162 6.94 16.96 14.33
CA VAL A 162 7.23 16.67 15.74
C VAL A 162 6.85 15.23 16.00
N LEU A 163 7.79 14.45 16.54
CA LEU A 163 7.60 13.04 16.85
C LEU A 163 7.99 12.77 18.31
N GLY A 164 7.12 12.10 19.04
CA GLY A 164 7.39 11.55 20.37
C GLY A 164 7.27 10.03 20.35
N LEU A 165 8.28 9.31 20.84
CA LEU A 165 8.29 7.86 20.98
C LEU A 165 8.60 7.48 22.42
N TRP A 166 7.89 6.52 22.96
CA TRP A 166 8.10 6.02 24.29
C TRP A 166 8.12 4.49 24.32
N GLY A 167 9.19 3.93 24.87
CA GLY A 167 9.33 2.52 25.19
C GLY A 167 9.64 2.34 26.67
N PRO A 168 8.81 1.64 27.47
CA PRO A 168 9.07 1.44 28.89
C PRO A 168 10.37 0.66 29.13
N PRO A 169 11.00 0.79 30.27
CA PRO A 169 12.13 -0.05 30.64
C PRO A 169 11.73 -1.53 30.58
N GLY A 170 12.63 -2.38 30.06
CA GLY A 170 12.39 -3.80 29.90
C GLY A 170 12.93 -4.34 28.58
N GLU A 171 12.81 -5.65 28.38
CA GLU A 171 13.34 -6.33 27.18
C GLU A 171 12.35 -6.38 26.01
N SER A 172 11.04 -6.21 26.25
CA SER A 172 10.02 -6.30 25.18
C SER A 172 10.05 -5.07 24.29
N THR A 173 10.24 -5.27 22.99
CA THR A 173 10.11 -4.23 21.96
C THR A 173 8.64 -3.95 21.61
N HIS A 174 7.72 -4.82 22.04
CA HIS A 174 6.30 -4.78 21.66
C HIS A 174 5.41 -3.97 22.61
N THR A 175 5.99 -3.29 23.62
CA THR A 175 5.29 -2.29 24.43
C THR A 175 5.88 -0.92 24.14
N PHE A 176 5.06 -0.04 23.56
CA PHE A 176 5.46 1.30 23.15
C PHE A 176 4.25 2.22 22.96
N ALA A 177 4.52 3.51 22.87
CA ALA A 177 3.62 4.52 22.34
C ALA A 177 4.40 5.49 21.45
N GLY A 178 3.73 6.02 20.42
CA GLY A 178 4.26 7.05 19.55
C GLY A 178 3.16 8.02 19.13
N ALA A 179 3.53 9.27 18.92
CA ALA A 179 2.65 10.29 18.35
C ALA A 179 3.44 11.24 17.49
N GLU A 180 2.85 11.66 16.37
CA GLU A 180 3.42 12.66 15.47
C GLU A 180 2.40 13.71 15.07
N VAL A 181 2.92 14.89 14.76
CA VAL A 181 2.24 15.95 14.01
C VAL A 181 3.16 16.32 12.86
N TYR A 182 2.62 16.35 11.67
CA TYR A 182 3.31 16.66 10.42
C TYR A 182 2.58 17.75 9.67
N LYS A 183 3.35 18.64 9.04
CA LYS A 183 2.87 19.69 8.15
C LYS A 183 3.86 19.89 7.02
N THR A 184 3.35 20.21 5.83
CA THR A 184 4.15 20.64 4.67
C THR A 184 3.35 21.67 3.86
N ASP A 185 4.04 22.60 3.22
CA ASP A 185 3.44 23.50 2.22
C ASP A 185 3.47 22.85 0.81
N GLY A 186 4.13 21.67 0.68
CA GLY A 186 4.31 20.95 -0.58
C GLY A 186 5.35 21.57 -1.52
N PHE A 187 5.76 20.79 -2.53
CA PHE A 187 6.82 21.21 -3.45
C PHE A 187 6.32 21.97 -4.70
N GLY A 188 5.12 22.52 -4.66
CA GLY A 188 4.47 23.28 -5.73
C GLY A 188 3.09 23.71 -5.31
N GLN A 189 2.28 24.17 -6.26
CA GLN A 189 0.93 24.63 -6.00
C GLN A 189 0.01 23.48 -5.58
N ASN A 190 -0.93 23.72 -4.68
CA ASN A 190 -1.94 22.78 -4.19
C ASN A 190 -1.35 21.43 -3.76
N ARG A 191 -0.32 21.42 -2.92
CA ARG A 191 0.33 20.21 -2.38
C ARG A 191 0.60 20.28 -0.89
N ASP A 192 -0.07 21.20 -0.21
CA ASP A 192 0.04 21.31 1.25
C ASP A 192 -0.75 20.19 1.94
N ALA A 193 -0.24 19.78 3.09
CA ALA A 193 -0.87 18.75 3.89
C ALA A 193 -0.56 18.89 5.37
N GLN A 194 -1.48 18.40 6.19
CA GLN A 194 -1.34 18.29 7.63
C GLN A 194 -1.84 16.92 8.09
N ARG A 195 -1.10 16.25 8.97
CA ARG A 195 -1.56 15.01 9.57
C ARG A 195 -1.17 14.90 11.03
N GLY A 196 -1.98 14.16 11.77
CA GLY A 196 -1.71 13.74 13.13
C GLY A 196 -1.88 12.24 13.26
N SER A 197 -0.88 11.54 13.82
CA SER A 197 -0.93 10.10 14.07
C SER A 197 -0.55 9.80 15.50
N ALA A 198 -1.25 8.85 16.11
CA ALA A 198 -0.89 8.29 17.41
C ALA A 198 -1.07 6.78 17.37
N MET A 199 -0.06 6.05 17.83
CA MET A 199 -0.07 4.58 17.90
C MET A 199 0.46 4.11 19.24
N GLY A 200 -0.15 3.04 19.76
CA GLY A 200 0.30 2.42 21.00
C GLY A 200 0.09 0.92 20.98
N GLN A 201 1.01 0.21 21.60
CA GLN A 201 0.93 -1.23 21.78
C GLN A 201 1.37 -1.60 23.20
N TYR A 202 0.60 -2.45 23.84
CA TYR A 202 0.94 -3.02 25.13
C TYR A 202 0.94 -4.54 25.04
N GLU A 203 2.06 -5.15 25.43
CA GLU A 203 2.18 -6.61 25.51
C GLU A 203 2.29 -7.01 27.00
N GLY A 204 1.45 -7.97 27.40
CA GLY A 204 1.45 -8.55 28.72
C GLY A 204 1.49 -10.07 28.68
N ARG A 205 1.83 -10.69 29.80
CA ARG A 205 1.83 -12.15 29.95
C ARG A 205 0.79 -12.58 30.98
N PHE A 206 0.22 -13.75 30.79
CA PHE A 206 -0.68 -14.38 31.74
C PHE A 206 -0.41 -15.87 31.82
N GLY A 207 -0.51 -16.44 33.02
CA GLY A 207 -0.11 -17.83 33.26
C GLY A 207 1.36 -18.08 32.92
N ALA A 208 1.67 -19.35 32.63
CA ALA A 208 3.04 -19.77 32.32
C ALA A 208 3.37 -19.65 30.80
N THR A 209 2.37 -19.68 29.93
CA THR A 209 2.53 -19.84 28.48
C THR A 209 1.68 -18.88 27.67
N GLY A 210 0.95 -17.98 28.32
CA GLY A 210 0.05 -17.04 27.65
C GLY A 210 0.64 -15.65 27.52
N SER A 211 0.37 -14.98 26.40
CA SER A 211 0.60 -13.56 26.18
C SER A 211 -0.63 -12.91 25.56
N PHE A 212 -0.78 -11.63 25.81
CA PHE A 212 -1.78 -10.80 25.15
C PHE A 212 -1.15 -9.51 24.66
N ARG A 213 -1.72 -8.94 23.63
CA ARG A 213 -1.30 -7.66 23.07
C ARG A 213 -2.53 -6.84 22.75
N LEU A 214 -2.50 -5.58 23.13
CA LEU A 214 -3.48 -4.56 22.78
C LEU A 214 -2.79 -3.52 21.90
N THR A 215 -3.33 -3.27 20.73
CA THR A 215 -2.82 -2.28 19.76
C THR A 215 -3.90 -1.27 19.46
N THR A 216 -3.56 0.02 19.42
CA THR A 216 -4.47 1.10 19.07
C THR A 216 -3.77 2.09 18.15
N ALA A 217 -4.54 2.67 17.21
CA ALA A 217 -4.09 3.76 16.36
C ALA A 217 -5.20 4.79 16.16
N ALA A 218 -4.80 6.04 16.06
CA ALA A 218 -5.64 7.18 15.70
C ALA A 218 -4.90 8.04 14.67
N TYR A 219 -5.59 8.46 13.62
CA TYR A 219 -5.04 9.22 12.53
C TYR A 219 -6.06 10.19 11.97
N THR A 220 -5.60 11.35 11.56
CA THR A 220 -6.37 12.33 10.79
C THR A 220 -5.44 13.09 9.85
N THR A 221 -5.91 13.42 8.68
CA THR A 221 -5.20 14.21 7.68
C THR A 221 -6.14 15.15 6.95
N HIS A 222 -5.57 16.27 6.49
CA HIS A 222 -6.15 17.18 5.53
C HIS A 222 -5.07 17.50 4.49
N PHE A 223 -5.41 17.46 3.20
CA PHE A 223 -4.45 17.64 2.13
C PHE A 223 -5.08 18.27 0.89
N HIS A 224 -4.27 18.98 0.10
CA HIS A 224 -4.59 19.41 -1.23
C HIS A 224 -3.85 18.58 -2.27
N SER A 225 -4.45 18.45 -3.46
CA SER A 225 -3.89 17.77 -4.62
C SER A 225 -3.67 18.75 -5.77
N ALA A 226 -2.56 18.60 -6.45
CA ALA A 226 -2.27 19.42 -7.63
C ALA A 226 -2.96 18.88 -8.90
N GLY A 227 -3.54 17.68 -8.84
CA GLY A 227 -4.06 17.02 -10.03
C GLY A 227 -2.98 16.71 -11.06
N VAL A 228 -3.38 16.59 -12.31
CA VAL A 228 -2.51 16.28 -13.44
C VAL A 228 -2.23 17.49 -14.31
N ILE A 229 -1.10 17.47 -15.02
CA ILE A 229 -0.69 18.49 -15.99
C ILE A 229 -0.67 17.86 -17.39
N ARG A 230 -1.25 18.57 -18.38
CA ARG A 230 -1.18 18.15 -19.78
C ARG A 230 0.21 18.45 -20.35
N GLU A 231 0.77 17.49 -21.10
CA GLU A 231 2.10 17.62 -21.70
C GLU A 231 2.18 18.77 -22.71
N ASP A 232 1.14 18.97 -23.54
CA ASP A 232 1.11 20.04 -24.55
C ASP A 232 1.03 21.45 -23.91
N ASP A 233 0.35 21.58 -22.76
CA ASP A 233 0.31 22.84 -22.02
C ASP A 233 1.64 23.15 -21.34
N TYR A 234 2.29 22.13 -20.77
CA TYR A 234 3.64 22.27 -20.23
C TYR A 234 4.65 22.61 -21.34
N ALA A 235 4.65 21.87 -22.44
CA ALA A 235 5.56 22.08 -23.56
C ALA A 235 5.41 23.46 -24.22
N SER A 236 4.18 24.01 -24.22
CA SER A 236 3.90 25.37 -24.75
C SER A 236 4.15 26.49 -23.72
N GLY A 237 4.55 26.16 -22.47
CA GLY A 237 4.83 27.11 -21.41
C GLY A 237 3.58 27.78 -20.79
N LYS A 238 2.39 27.21 -20.99
CA LYS A 238 1.16 27.70 -20.38
C LYS A 238 1.05 27.37 -18.89
N ILE A 239 1.69 26.29 -18.46
CA ILE A 239 1.74 25.82 -17.08
C ILE A 239 3.17 25.37 -16.75
N GLY A 240 3.62 25.62 -15.52
CA GLY A 240 4.92 25.14 -15.04
C GLY A 240 4.88 23.70 -14.57
N PHE A 241 6.04 23.04 -14.49
CA PHE A 241 6.16 21.64 -14.11
C PHE A 241 5.62 21.33 -12.69
N TYR A 242 5.69 22.29 -11.77
CA TYR A 242 5.24 22.14 -10.38
C TYR A 242 3.98 22.95 -10.08
N ASP A 243 3.33 23.50 -11.10
CA ASP A 243 2.09 24.23 -10.96
C ASP A 243 0.89 23.27 -10.89
N SER A 244 -0.28 23.81 -10.68
CA SER A 244 -1.56 23.13 -10.83
C SER A 244 -2.50 24.01 -11.66
N TYR A 245 -3.51 23.43 -12.27
CA TYR A 245 -4.51 24.21 -12.96
C TYR A 245 -5.33 25.02 -11.97
N ASP A 246 -5.62 26.27 -12.33
CA ASP A 246 -6.45 27.16 -11.54
C ASP A 246 -7.93 26.90 -11.87
N PHE A 247 -8.59 26.13 -11.05
CA PHE A 247 -10.02 25.89 -11.12
C PHE A 247 -10.84 27.04 -10.51
N SER A 248 -10.23 28.05 -9.87
CA SER A 248 -10.94 29.18 -9.23
C SER A 248 -11.76 30.00 -10.21
N ARG A 249 -11.38 30.02 -11.48
CA ARG A 249 -12.19 30.64 -12.55
C ARG A 249 -13.45 29.84 -12.90
N PHE A 250 -13.52 28.60 -12.52
CA PHE A 250 -14.66 27.70 -12.71
C PHE A 250 -15.32 27.35 -11.39
N ALA A 251 -14.53 27.16 -10.33
CA ALA A 251 -14.98 26.79 -8.99
C ALA A 251 -15.07 28.03 -8.09
N SER A 252 -15.94 28.01 -7.12
CA SER A 252 -15.81 28.91 -5.98
C SER A 252 -14.46 28.61 -5.30
N GLU A 253 -13.80 29.61 -4.73
CA GLU A 253 -12.51 29.53 -4.02
C GLU A 253 -12.45 28.43 -2.93
N LYS A 254 -13.52 27.69 -2.73
CA LYS A 254 -13.76 26.80 -1.60
C LYS A 254 -13.61 25.32 -1.89
N ALA A 255 -13.33 24.90 -3.13
CA ALA A 255 -13.22 23.48 -3.48
C ALA A 255 -11.98 23.17 -4.34
N PRO A 256 -10.75 23.36 -3.82
CA PRO A 256 -9.57 22.82 -4.48
C PRO A 256 -9.61 21.29 -4.45
N GLU A 257 -8.94 20.65 -5.40
CA GLU A 257 -8.68 19.21 -5.33
C GLU A 257 -7.96 18.87 -4.02
N GLY A 258 -8.25 17.70 -3.46
CA GLY A 258 -7.69 17.25 -2.20
C GLY A 258 -8.72 16.55 -1.33
N GLY A 259 -8.47 16.43 -0.05
CA GLY A 259 -9.38 15.71 0.83
C GLY A 259 -9.04 15.73 2.29
N ASP A 260 -9.88 15.00 3.01
CA ASP A 260 -9.75 14.73 4.43
C ASP A 260 -9.88 13.21 4.66
N ALA A 261 -9.10 12.67 5.58
CA ALA A 261 -9.27 11.29 5.99
C ALA A 261 -9.03 11.13 7.49
N SER A 262 -9.72 10.15 8.08
CA SER A 262 -9.46 9.75 9.46
C SER A 262 -9.53 8.22 9.62
N ARG A 263 -8.74 7.68 10.55
CA ARG A 263 -8.74 6.27 10.92
C ARG A 263 -8.57 6.10 12.42
N TYR A 264 -9.44 5.29 13.00
CA TYR A 264 -9.34 4.87 14.40
C TYR A 264 -9.41 3.34 14.45
N SER A 265 -8.48 2.71 15.16
CA SER A 265 -8.47 1.26 15.27
C SER A 265 -8.04 0.79 16.64
N ILE A 266 -8.61 -0.35 17.05
CA ILE A 266 -8.22 -1.09 18.23
C ILE A 266 -8.20 -2.57 17.89
N ALA A 267 -7.17 -3.29 18.35
CA ALA A 267 -7.05 -4.73 18.18
C ALA A 267 -6.52 -5.38 19.48
N ALA A 268 -7.04 -6.56 19.77
CA ALA A 268 -6.57 -7.38 20.88
C ALA A 268 -6.15 -8.76 20.38
N ASP A 269 -4.94 -9.17 20.75
CA ASP A 269 -4.35 -10.46 20.42
C ASP A 269 -4.17 -11.28 21.70
N ILE A 270 -4.42 -12.58 21.60
CA ILE A 270 -4.09 -13.55 22.63
C ILE A 270 -3.34 -14.70 21.98
N GLU A 271 -2.21 -15.10 22.58
CA GLU A 271 -1.46 -16.27 22.16
C GLU A 271 -1.15 -17.16 23.37
N THR A 272 -1.36 -18.46 23.22
CA THR A 272 -1.07 -19.44 24.26
C THR A 272 -0.32 -20.64 23.68
N HIS A 273 0.54 -21.25 24.50
CA HIS A 273 1.39 -22.38 24.11
C HIS A 273 1.12 -23.62 24.98
N PRO A 274 -0.04 -24.30 24.83
CA PRO A 274 -0.32 -25.55 25.53
C PRO A 274 0.49 -26.72 24.91
N GLY A 275 1.58 -27.10 25.55
CA GLY A 275 2.49 -28.14 25.03
C GLY A 275 3.14 -27.75 23.70
N ASP A 276 3.00 -28.62 22.67
CA ASP A 276 3.54 -28.38 21.33
C ASP A 276 2.58 -27.62 20.40
N THR A 277 1.48 -27.11 20.93
CA THR A 277 0.46 -26.37 20.19
C THR A 277 0.61 -24.86 20.45
N VAL A 278 0.43 -24.04 19.42
CA VAL A 278 0.29 -22.59 19.54
C VAL A 278 -1.13 -22.24 19.15
N LEU A 279 -1.86 -21.59 20.05
CA LEU A 279 -3.20 -21.06 19.78
C LEU A 279 -3.11 -19.53 19.75
N SER A 280 -3.58 -18.93 18.67
CA SER A 280 -3.62 -17.47 18.53
C SER A 280 -5.03 -17.01 18.17
N GLN A 281 -5.43 -15.88 18.76
CA GLN A 281 -6.70 -15.21 18.51
C GLN A 281 -6.46 -13.71 18.41
N GLN A 282 -7.08 -13.04 17.46
CA GLN A 282 -7.07 -11.60 17.31
C GLN A 282 -8.50 -11.13 17.03
N VAL A 283 -8.91 -10.04 17.66
CA VAL A 283 -10.14 -9.30 17.32
C VAL A 283 -9.76 -7.86 17.04
N PHE A 284 -10.49 -7.21 16.12
CA PHE A 284 -10.23 -5.83 15.74
C PHE A 284 -11.52 -5.07 15.41
N LEU A 285 -11.46 -3.76 15.64
CA LEU A 285 -12.46 -2.78 15.26
C LEU A 285 -11.75 -1.61 14.59
N ILE A 286 -12.27 -1.17 13.44
CA ILE A 286 -11.69 -0.07 12.65
C ILE A 286 -12.83 0.83 12.22
N LYS A 287 -12.66 2.15 12.39
CA LYS A 287 -13.52 3.17 11.81
C LYS A 287 -12.70 4.03 10.84
N ARG A 288 -13.24 4.27 9.65
CA ARG A 288 -12.66 5.11 8.60
C ARG A 288 -13.68 6.10 8.09
N ASP A 289 -13.20 7.31 7.82
CA ASP A 289 -13.94 8.34 7.12
C ASP A 289 -12.99 8.98 6.10
N MET A 290 -13.46 9.19 4.86
CA MET A 290 -12.69 9.84 3.80
C MET A 290 -13.60 10.74 2.97
N ARG A 291 -13.11 11.93 2.63
CA ARG A 291 -13.65 12.77 1.57
C ARG A 291 -12.56 13.10 0.57
N LEU A 292 -12.87 13.00 -0.72
CA LEU A 292 -11.95 13.29 -1.80
C LEU A 292 -12.65 14.19 -2.84
N LEU A 293 -11.99 15.26 -3.23
CA LEU A 293 -12.40 16.19 -4.29
C LEU A 293 -11.39 16.08 -5.42
N GLU A 294 -11.83 15.71 -6.63
CA GLU A 294 -10.92 15.50 -7.75
C GLU A 294 -11.54 15.82 -9.12
N ASN A 295 -10.71 16.20 -10.08
CA ASN A 295 -11.07 16.34 -11.47
C ASN A 295 -9.86 16.10 -12.40
N PHE A 296 -9.68 14.90 -12.88
CA PHE A 296 -8.57 14.52 -13.76
C PHE A 296 -8.70 15.02 -15.20
N THR A 297 -9.89 15.38 -15.64
CA THR A 297 -10.16 15.74 -17.04
C THR A 297 -10.31 17.23 -17.31
N GLY A 298 -10.50 18.03 -16.28
CA GLY A 298 -10.82 19.46 -16.37
C GLY A 298 -12.29 19.72 -16.71
N PHE A 299 -13.11 18.66 -16.91
CA PHE A 299 -14.54 18.72 -17.18
C PHE A 299 -15.21 17.41 -16.74
N LEU A 300 -16.52 17.44 -16.50
CA LEU A 300 -17.28 16.22 -16.20
C LEU A 300 -18.35 16.03 -17.29
N LEU A 301 -18.10 15.13 -18.27
CA LEU A 301 -19.10 14.82 -19.28
C LEU A 301 -20.23 13.98 -18.69
N ASP A 302 -21.46 14.44 -18.92
CA ASP A 302 -22.65 13.63 -18.73
C ASP A 302 -23.24 13.27 -20.09
N VAL A 303 -23.13 12.02 -20.50
CA VAL A 303 -23.67 11.51 -21.77
C VAL A 303 -25.19 11.57 -21.83
N GLN A 304 -25.86 11.81 -20.72
CA GLN A 304 -27.31 11.88 -20.61
C GLN A 304 -27.84 13.32 -20.56
N GLU A 305 -27.00 14.28 -20.23
CA GLU A 305 -27.38 15.67 -20.40
C GLU A 305 -27.41 16.00 -21.89
N PRO A 306 -28.51 16.56 -22.41
CA PRO A 306 -28.52 17.05 -23.78
C PRO A 306 -27.35 18.02 -23.96
N LEU A 307 -26.67 17.96 -25.11
CA LEU A 307 -25.60 18.90 -25.50
C LEU A 307 -26.00 20.40 -25.44
N GLN A 308 -27.24 20.68 -25.06
CA GLN A 308 -27.83 22.02 -24.88
C GLN A 308 -28.10 22.35 -23.41
N SER A 309 -27.53 21.60 -22.46
CA SER A 309 -27.63 21.98 -21.04
C SER A 309 -26.97 23.35 -20.86
N LEU A 310 -27.63 24.21 -20.10
CA LEU A 310 -27.13 25.55 -19.77
C LEU A 310 -25.97 25.54 -18.78
N HIS A 311 -25.60 24.35 -18.32
CA HIS A 311 -24.53 24.14 -17.35
C HIS A 311 -23.20 23.92 -18.07
N ASP A 312 -22.24 24.78 -17.80
CA ASP A 312 -20.86 24.60 -18.23
C ASP A 312 -20.15 23.65 -17.25
N GLN A 313 -19.94 22.40 -17.64
CA GLN A 313 -19.31 21.34 -16.82
C GLN A 313 -17.79 21.50 -16.66
N ARG A 314 -17.25 22.65 -17.04
CA ARG A 314 -15.84 22.97 -16.90
C ARG A 314 -15.48 23.27 -15.46
N GLY A 315 -14.44 22.59 -14.97
CA GLY A 315 -13.97 22.75 -13.60
C GLY A 315 -14.88 22.16 -12.54
N ASP A 316 -15.94 21.44 -12.93
CA ASP A 316 -16.78 20.69 -11.99
C ASP A 316 -15.96 19.62 -11.30
N MET A 317 -16.29 19.33 -10.04
CA MET A 317 -15.55 18.40 -9.21
C MET A 317 -16.36 17.14 -8.90
N LEU A 318 -15.71 16.01 -8.87
CA LEU A 318 -16.20 14.84 -8.17
C LEU A 318 -15.97 15.02 -6.68
N ASP A 319 -17.02 14.85 -5.87
CA ASP A 319 -16.99 14.84 -4.40
C ASP A 319 -17.33 13.43 -3.92
N LEU A 320 -16.32 12.72 -3.50
CA LEU A 320 -16.43 11.37 -2.96
C LEU A 320 -16.41 11.41 -1.44
N ASN A 321 -17.43 10.82 -0.81
CA ASN A 321 -17.48 10.64 0.64
C ASN A 321 -17.65 9.17 0.96
N VAL A 322 -16.84 8.65 1.87
CA VAL A 322 -16.88 7.24 2.31
C VAL A 322 -16.79 7.18 3.83
N HIS A 323 -17.66 6.36 4.42
CA HIS A 323 -17.67 6.02 5.83
C HIS A 323 -17.67 4.50 5.97
N GLU A 324 -16.73 3.93 6.72
CA GLU A 324 -16.65 2.48 6.89
C GLU A 324 -16.38 2.12 8.36
N LEU A 325 -17.17 1.18 8.88
CA LEU A 325 -16.95 0.54 10.17
C LEU A 325 -16.67 -0.94 9.93
N THR A 326 -15.47 -1.38 10.28
CA THR A 326 -15.03 -2.77 10.16
C THR A 326 -14.92 -3.44 11.52
N ILE A 327 -15.51 -4.62 11.66
CA ILE A 327 -15.28 -5.51 12.80
C ILE A 327 -14.78 -6.86 12.30
N GLY A 328 -13.85 -7.46 13.01
CA GLY A 328 -13.38 -8.78 12.59
C GLY A 328 -12.61 -9.53 13.65
N ALA A 329 -12.37 -10.80 13.31
CA ALA A 329 -11.60 -11.72 14.13
C ALA A 329 -10.81 -12.69 13.24
N ARG A 330 -9.67 -13.11 13.74
CA ARG A 330 -8.88 -14.20 13.15
C ARG A 330 -8.24 -15.04 14.23
N GLY A 331 -8.04 -16.32 13.92
CA GLY A 331 -7.39 -17.20 14.86
C GLY A 331 -6.78 -18.40 14.16
N ALA A 332 -5.83 -19.04 14.84
CA ALA A 332 -5.19 -20.24 14.34
C ALA A 332 -4.79 -21.17 15.49
N ALA A 333 -4.82 -22.48 15.19
CA ALA A 333 -4.21 -23.53 15.97
C ALA A 333 -3.07 -24.13 15.17
N ARG A 334 -1.83 -23.99 15.65
CA ARG A 334 -0.63 -24.55 15.03
C ARG A 334 -0.12 -25.70 15.88
N LEU A 335 -0.15 -26.89 15.29
CA LEU A 335 0.26 -28.15 15.91
C LEU A 335 1.64 -28.54 15.37
N HIS A 336 2.52 -28.93 16.28
CA HIS A 336 3.82 -29.47 15.94
C HIS A 336 3.88 -30.93 16.30
N GLY A 337 4.43 -31.74 15.41
CA GLY A 337 4.61 -33.18 15.62
C GLY A 337 5.93 -33.67 15.07
N GLN A 338 6.25 -34.93 15.32
CA GLN A 338 7.44 -35.59 14.81
C GLN A 338 7.00 -36.71 13.85
N ALA A 339 7.48 -36.66 12.60
CA ALA A 339 7.37 -37.78 11.64
C ALA A 339 8.60 -37.75 10.71
N PHE A 340 8.99 -38.92 10.18
CA PHE A 340 10.17 -39.07 9.32
C PHE A 340 11.49 -38.59 9.97
N GLY A 341 11.57 -38.58 11.31
CA GLY A 341 12.71 -38.03 12.04
C GLY A 341 12.83 -36.47 11.94
N GLN A 342 11.79 -35.79 11.43
CA GLN A 342 11.75 -34.34 11.23
C GLN A 342 10.53 -33.73 11.93
N ARG A 343 10.64 -32.46 12.31
CA ARG A 343 9.52 -31.71 12.84
C ARG A 343 8.53 -31.37 11.71
N GLN A 344 7.29 -31.72 11.92
CA GLN A 344 6.15 -31.42 11.04
C GLN A 344 5.31 -30.31 11.66
N GLU A 345 4.58 -29.57 10.83
CA GLU A 345 3.66 -28.52 11.28
C GLU A 345 2.33 -28.64 10.55
N LEU A 346 1.24 -28.53 11.29
CA LEU A 346 -0.11 -28.40 10.77
C LEU A 346 -0.73 -27.16 11.40
N GLU A 347 -1.27 -26.28 10.57
CA GLU A 347 -2.00 -25.09 11.02
C GLU A 347 -3.42 -25.12 10.46
N LEU A 348 -4.40 -24.89 11.34
CA LEU A 348 -5.80 -24.67 10.99
C LEU A 348 -6.17 -23.29 11.50
N GLY A 349 -6.84 -22.51 10.66
CA GLY A 349 -7.20 -21.17 11.07
C GLY A 349 -8.41 -20.61 10.35
N TYR A 350 -8.83 -19.45 10.83
CA TYR A 350 -9.95 -18.72 10.26
C TYR A 350 -9.67 -17.22 10.23
N PHE A 351 -10.41 -16.55 9.38
CA PHE A 351 -10.56 -15.09 9.30
C PHE A 351 -12.04 -14.78 9.11
N ALA A 352 -12.54 -13.78 9.82
CA ALA A 352 -13.91 -13.30 9.65
C ALA A 352 -13.89 -11.77 9.74
N ARG A 353 -14.52 -11.10 8.79
CA ARG A 353 -14.64 -9.65 8.71
C ARG A 353 -16.05 -9.29 8.28
N GLY A 354 -16.62 -8.27 8.89
CA GLY A 354 -17.83 -7.60 8.44
C GLY A 354 -17.57 -6.11 8.35
N ASP A 355 -18.03 -5.51 7.26
CA ASP A 355 -17.92 -4.08 6.99
C ASP A 355 -19.33 -3.50 6.81
N ASP A 356 -19.55 -2.36 7.45
CA ASP A 356 -20.72 -1.50 7.25
C ASP A 356 -20.21 -0.21 6.62
N ALA A 357 -20.48 -0.04 5.33
CA ALA A 357 -19.93 1.04 4.52
C ALA A 357 -21.06 1.86 3.90
N ALA A 358 -20.91 3.17 3.96
CA ALA A 358 -21.76 4.13 3.26
C ALA A 358 -20.90 4.99 2.35
N GLY A 359 -21.33 5.21 1.12
CA GLY A 359 -20.55 6.00 0.17
C GLY A 359 -21.42 6.81 -0.78
N THR A 360 -21.02 8.06 -1.01
CA THR A 360 -21.63 8.94 -2.01
C THR A 360 -20.56 9.46 -2.97
N GLN A 361 -20.90 9.54 -4.25
CA GLN A 361 -20.15 10.26 -5.26
C GLN A 361 -21.07 11.27 -5.93
N GLN A 362 -20.75 12.54 -5.79
CA GLN A 362 -21.54 13.65 -6.31
C GLN A 362 -20.72 14.48 -7.28
N ARG A 363 -21.40 15.22 -8.16
CA ARG A 363 -20.80 16.24 -9.01
C ARG A 363 -21.14 17.62 -8.44
N LEU A 364 -20.10 18.41 -8.19
CA LEU A 364 -20.25 19.78 -7.71
C LEU A 364 -20.14 20.74 -8.89
N GLU A 365 -21.07 21.68 -8.97
CA GLU A 365 -20.98 22.79 -9.92
C GLU A 365 -19.78 23.68 -9.57
N ALA A 366 -18.90 23.93 -10.53
CA ALA A 366 -17.69 24.70 -10.34
C ALA A 366 -17.94 26.11 -9.77
N SER A 367 -18.98 26.79 -10.25
CA SER A 367 -19.26 28.17 -9.87
C SER A 367 -19.78 28.35 -8.45
N THR A 368 -20.46 27.33 -7.92
CA THR A 368 -21.17 27.42 -6.63
C THR A 368 -20.66 26.45 -5.57
N GLY A 369 -19.97 25.38 -5.98
CA GLY A 369 -19.60 24.27 -5.11
C GLY A 369 -20.80 23.47 -4.61
N VAL A 370 -21.98 23.63 -5.25
CA VAL A 370 -23.22 22.94 -4.85
C VAL A 370 -23.36 21.65 -5.66
N PRO A 371 -23.72 20.53 -5.03
CA PRO A 371 -24.02 19.30 -5.75
C PRO A 371 -25.20 19.49 -6.71
N TYR A 372 -25.02 19.11 -7.97
CA TYR A 372 -26.09 19.11 -8.97
C TYR A 372 -26.47 17.72 -9.45
N LYS A 373 -25.62 16.73 -9.22
CA LYS A 373 -25.87 15.32 -9.58
C LYS A 373 -25.24 14.39 -8.56
N THR A 374 -25.92 13.31 -8.27
CA THR A 374 -25.38 12.18 -7.51
C THR A 374 -25.14 11.02 -8.48
N ASP A 375 -23.87 10.65 -8.68
CA ASP A 375 -23.48 9.53 -9.53
C ASP A 375 -23.66 8.20 -8.78
N THR A 376 -23.41 8.21 -7.46
CA THR A 376 -23.52 7.03 -6.59
C THR A 376 -23.97 7.47 -5.20
N ASP A 377 -24.89 6.71 -4.60
CA ASP A 377 -25.28 6.82 -3.20
C ASP A 377 -25.68 5.42 -2.73
N LEU A 378 -24.86 4.81 -1.88
CA LEU A 378 -25.09 3.44 -1.45
C LEU A 378 -24.74 3.21 0.01
N ASP A 379 -25.47 2.25 0.60
CA ASP A 379 -25.13 1.59 1.86
C ASP A 379 -24.82 0.11 1.58
N ALA A 380 -23.71 -0.39 2.10
CA ALA A 380 -23.25 -1.74 1.83
C ALA A 380 -22.87 -2.47 3.12
N GLN A 381 -23.41 -3.66 3.29
CA GLN A 381 -22.96 -4.62 4.29
C GLN A 381 -22.16 -5.71 3.58
N LEU A 382 -20.87 -5.80 3.94
CA LEU A 382 -19.95 -6.71 3.30
C LEU A 382 -19.46 -7.74 4.32
N GLY A 383 -19.37 -8.98 3.89
CA GLY A 383 -18.85 -10.07 4.72
C GLY A 383 -17.75 -10.83 4.02
N ASN A 384 -16.68 -11.12 4.75
CA ASN A 384 -15.57 -11.96 4.26
C ASN A 384 -15.21 -12.99 5.32
N ILE A 385 -15.36 -14.28 5.01
CA ILE A 385 -15.02 -15.40 5.90
C ILE A 385 -14.05 -16.34 5.18
N GLY A 386 -12.88 -16.52 5.75
CA GLY A 386 -11.86 -17.44 5.27
C GLY A 386 -11.60 -18.56 6.27
N LEU A 387 -11.67 -19.82 5.83
CA LEU A 387 -11.24 -20.98 6.60
C LEU A 387 -10.07 -21.64 5.89
N TYR A 388 -8.98 -21.91 6.59
CA TYR A 388 -7.80 -22.49 5.95
C TYR A 388 -7.16 -23.61 6.76
N GLY A 389 -6.48 -24.50 6.02
CA GLY A 389 -5.56 -25.47 6.56
C GLY A 389 -4.24 -25.41 5.80
N ASP A 390 -3.13 -25.56 6.51
CA ASP A 390 -1.77 -25.55 5.97
C ASP A 390 -0.93 -26.63 6.63
N ALA A 391 -0.28 -27.47 5.84
CA ALA A 391 0.62 -28.50 6.31
C ALA A 391 2.03 -28.25 5.78
N ASN A 392 3.03 -28.32 6.65
CA ASN A 392 4.44 -28.31 6.30
C ASN A 392 5.04 -29.68 6.62
N LEU A 393 5.21 -30.51 5.59
CA LEU A 393 5.75 -31.85 5.67
C LEU A 393 7.24 -31.84 5.29
N ARG A 394 8.07 -32.37 6.16
CA ARG A 394 9.52 -32.55 5.94
C ARG A 394 9.85 -34.04 5.90
N PRO A 395 9.70 -34.69 4.73
CA PRO A 395 10.06 -36.12 4.61
C PRO A 395 11.57 -36.35 4.74
N PHE A 396 12.37 -35.35 4.36
CA PHE A 396 13.82 -35.34 4.47
C PHE A 396 14.31 -33.99 5.04
N SER A 397 15.50 -33.99 5.61
CA SER A 397 16.10 -32.73 6.15
C SER A 397 16.30 -31.63 5.08
N TRP A 398 16.41 -32.02 3.82
CA TRP A 398 16.63 -31.14 2.67
C TRP A 398 15.34 -30.83 1.88
N LEU A 399 14.20 -31.46 2.20
CA LEU A 399 12.94 -31.27 1.45
C LEU A 399 11.80 -30.87 2.40
N SER A 400 11.20 -29.72 2.13
CA SER A 400 9.97 -29.24 2.76
C SER A 400 8.88 -29.15 1.70
N LEU A 401 7.79 -29.84 1.92
CA LEU A 401 6.58 -29.80 1.10
C LEU A 401 5.51 -29.07 1.90
N ARG A 402 5.06 -27.94 1.41
CA ARG A 402 3.97 -27.19 2.01
C ARG A 402 2.75 -27.29 1.11
N GLY A 403 1.62 -27.55 1.70
CA GLY A 403 0.37 -27.62 0.97
C GLY A 403 -0.79 -27.22 1.88
N GLY A 404 -1.70 -26.47 1.31
CA GLY A 404 -2.88 -26.04 2.04
C GLY A 404 -3.98 -25.58 1.09
N ALA A 405 -5.10 -25.27 1.67
CA ALA A 405 -6.22 -24.68 0.96
C ALA A 405 -6.95 -23.70 1.88
N ARG A 406 -7.56 -22.70 1.27
CA ARG A 406 -8.45 -21.75 1.92
C ARG A 406 -9.79 -21.77 1.21
N ALA A 407 -10.86 -21.87 1.96
CA ALA A 407 -12.21 -21.58 1.49
C ALA A 407 -12.52 -20.13 1.86
N GLU A 408 -12.82 -19.31 0.88
CA GLU A 408 -13.16 -17.91 1.04
C GLU A 408 -14.62 -17.70 0.69
N ILE A 409 -15.37 -17.11 1.58
CA ILE A 409 -16.79 -16.76 1.41
C ILE A 409 -16.86 -15.25 1.41
N VAL A 410 -17.42 -14.67 0.36
CA VAL A 410 -17.64 -13.23 0.22
C VAL A 410 -19.15 -13.01 0.08
N THR A 411 -19.69 -12.07 0.85
CA THR A 411 -21.11 -11.72 0.84
C THR A 411 -21.27 -10.21 0.69
N TYR A 412 -22.29 -9.82 -0.05
CA TYR A 412 -22.68 -8.42 -0.27
C TYR A 412 -24.18 -8.29 -0.05
N ASP A 413 -24.56 -7.22 0.64
CA ASP A 413 -25.91 -6.71 0.73
C ASP A 413 -25.83 -5.20 0.52
N VAL A 414 -26.23 -4.72 -0.66
CA VAL A 414 -26.01 -3.34 -1.11
C VAL A 414 -27.36 -2.69 -1.37
N LEU A 415 -27.64 -1.61 -0.66
CA LEU A 415 -28.76 -0.72 -0.90
C LEU A 415 -28.27 0.44 -1.77
N ASP A 416 -28.81 0.55 -2.98
CA ASP A 416 -28.61 1.69 -3.88
C ASP A 416 -29.69 2.74 -3.61
N ASN A 417 -29.31 3.81 -2.91
CA ASN A 417 -30.18 4.94 -2.61
C ASN A 417 -30.33 5.88 -3.82
N CYS A 418 -29.62 5.61 -4.89
CA CYS A 418 -29.62 6.42 -6.07
C CYS A 418 -30.99 6.39 -6.77
N ALA A 419 -31.71 7.49 -6.74
CA ALA A 419 -32.97 7.62 -7.45
C ALA A 419 -32.73 7.74 -8.96
N ALA A 420 -33.39 6.91 -9.74
CA ALA A 420 -33.46 7.04 -11.19
C ALA A 420 -34.27 8.30 -11.57
N ARG A 421 -33.70 9.48 -11.37
CA ARG A 421 -34.43 10.73 -11.53
C ARG A 421 -33.59 11.75 -12.29
N SER A 422 -34.19 12.46 -13.23
CA SER A 422 -33.49 13.51 -13.95
C SER A 422 -33.17 14.68 -13.00
N VAL A 423 -31.91 15.12 -13.03
CA VAL A 423 -31.50 16.31 -12.29
C VAL A 423 -32.21 17.54 -12.86
N ALA A 424 -32.99 18.21 -12.04
CA ALA A 424 -33.38 19.57 -12.37
C ALA A 424 -32.20 20.48 -12.09
N HIS A 425 -31.86 21.33 -13.04
CA HIS A 425 -30.87 22.39 -12.84
C HIS A 425 -31.19 23.18 -11.55
N PRO A 426 -30.19 23.47 -10.71
CA PRO A 426 -30.40 24.28 -9.50
C PRO A 426 -31.00 25.66 -9.79
N SER A 427 -30.85 26.16 -11.02
CA SER A 427 -31.41 27.42 -11.49
C SER A 427 -32.85 27.31 -11.99
N SER A 428 -33.46 26.13 -12.06
CA SER A 428 -34.85 26.01 -12.48
C SER A 428 -35.78 26.36 -11.33
N THR A 429 -36.79 27.17 -11.61
CA THR A 429 -37.83 27.55 -10.64
C THR A 429 -38.80 26.42 -10.31
N ASN A 430 -38.63 25.25 -10.92
CA ASN A 430 -39.41 24.08 -10.59
C ASN A 430 -38.72 23.32 -9.43
N PRO A 431 -39.48 22.70 -8.52
CA PRO A 431 -38.89 21.85 -7.50
C PRO A 431 -38.02 20.78 -8.18
N PRO A 432 -36.88 20.44 -7.61
CA PRO A 432 -35.98 19.45 -8.19
C PRO A 432 -36.78 18.17 -8.41
N ILE A 433 -36.97 17.88 -9.67
CA ILE A 433 -37.51 16.60 -10.09
C ILE A 433 -36.30 15.69 -10.04
N ASP A 434 -36.16 15.01 -9.01
CA ASP A 434 -35.42 13.78 -8.90
C ASP A 434 -34.08 13.68 -9.65
N GLN A 435 -33.04 13.51 -8.90
CA GLN A 435 -31.69 13.30 -9.41
C GLN A 435 -31.57 11.92 -10.00
N SER A 436 -31.17 11.79 -11.26
CA SER A 436 -30.79 10.47 -11.77
C SER A 436 -29.40 10.12 -11.33
N CYS A 437 -29.28 8.98 -10.68
CA CYS A 437 -28.01 8.35 -10.40
C CYS A 437 -27.57 7.53 -11.62
N LEU A 438 -26.63 8.06 -12.35
CA LEU A 438 -26.11 7.38 -13.53
C LEU A 438 -24.60 7.28 -13.40
N THR A 439 -24.09 6.08 -13.59
CA THR A 439 -22.68 5.84 -13.78
C THR A 439 -22.42 5.63 -15.26
N GLN A 440 -21.22 5.87 -15.73
CA GLN A 440 -20.83 5.54 -17.11
C GLN A 440 -21.01 4.05 -17.42
N GLN A 441 -20.84 3.20 -16.42
CA GLN A 441 -21.02 1.75 -16.55
C GLN A 441 -22.48 1.36 -16.81
N ASP A 442 -23.42 2.17 -16.35
CA ASP A 442 -24.83 1.92 -16.61
C ASP A 442 -25.24 2.22 -18.05
N MET A 443 -24.32 2.76 -18.85
CA MET A 443 -24.57 3.15 -20.26
C MET A 443 -25.90 3.89 -20.44
N GLY A 444 -26.21 4.75 -19.47
CA GLY A 444 -27.42 5.51 -19.48
C GLY A 444 -28.67 4.76 -19.02
N ARG A 445 -28.56 3.62 -18.41
CA ARG A 445 -29.74 2.96 -17.80
C ARG A 445 -30.11 3.68 -16.51
N PRO A 446 -31.35 4.14 -16.36
CA PRO A 446 -31.82 4.64 -15.09
C PRO A 446 -31.87 3.51 -14.08
N ARG A 447 -31.37 3.76 -12.87
CA ARG A 447 -31.52 2.84 -11.74
C ARG A 447 -32.85 3.06 -11.02
N GLU A 448 -33.37 2.02 -10.43
CA GLU A 448 -34.51 2.15 -9.55
C GLU A 448 -34.04 2.65 -8.17
N PRO A 449 -34.74 3.62 -7.53
CA PRO A 449 -34.41 4.08 -6.19
C PRO A 449 -34.59 2.96 -5.17
N ASP A 450 -33.78 2.98 -4.11
CA ASP A 450 -33.84 2.05 -2.99
C ASP A 450 -33.75 0.56 -3.44
N GLN A 451 -32.96 0.30 -4.47
CA GLN A 451 -32.76 -1.07 -4.95
C GLN A 451 -31.79 -1.82 -4.04
N VAL A 452 -32.23 -2.92 -3.47
CA VAL A 452 -31.37 -3.85 -2.72
C VAL A 452 -30.86 -4.95 -3.64
N THR A 453 -29.55 -5.14 -3.66
CA THR A 453 -28.91 -6.25 -4.39
C THR A 453 -28.04 -7.05 -3.44
N SER A 454 -28.34 -8.33 -3.30
CA SER A 454 -27.57 -9.24 -2.45
C SER A 454 -26.89 -10.31 -3.30
N THR A 455 -25.63 -10.58 -3.04
CA THR A 455 -24.88 -11.65 -3.70
C THR A 455 -23.90 -12.31 -2.74
N SER A 456 -23.54 -13.54 -3.06
CA SER A 456 -22.50 -14.26 -2.30
C SER A 456 -21.74 -15.20 -3.21
N GLY A 457 -20.49 -15.46 -2.86
CA GLY A 457 -19.67 -16.43 -3.58
C GLY A 457 -18.73 -17.19 -2.66
N VAL A 458 -18.38 -18.39 -3.09
CA VAL A 458 -17.42 -19.25 -2.39
C VAL A 458 -16.29 -19.60 -3.34
N ALA A 459 -15.06 -19.30 -2.93
CA ALA A 459 -13.86 -19.68 -3.67
C ALA A 459 -13.06 -20.71 -2.89
N LEU A 460 -12.53 -21.72 -3.59
CA LEU A 460 -11.56 -22.65 -3.04
C LEU A 460 -10.17 -22.33 -3.60
N LEU A 461 -9.24 -22.03 -2.71
CA LEU A 461 -7.93 -21.48 -3.01
C LEU A 461 -6.82 -22.44 -2.59
N PRO A 462 -6.52 -23.49 -3.40
CA PRO A 462 -5.40 -24.39 -3.13
C PRO A 462 -4.06 -23.70 -3.34
N ARG A 463 -3.10 -24.01 -2.48
CA ARG A 463 -1.74 -23.48 -2.50
C ARG A 463 -0.75 -24.57 -2.15
N ALA A 464 0.36 -24.61 -2.87
CA ALA A 464 1.40 -25.59 -2.64
C ALA A 464 2.78 -25.01 -2.93
N SER A 465 3.78 -25.44 -2.15
CA SER A 465 5.18 -25.09 -2.37
C SER A 465 6.08 -26.28 -2.04
N ALA A 466 7.08 -26.49 -2.86
CA ALA A 466 8.16 -27.42 -2.60
C ALA A 466 9.46 -26.63 -2.43
N ILE A 467 10.18 -26.85 -1.34
CA ILE A 467 11.44 -26.19 -1.02
C ILE A 467 12.49 -27.26 -0.82
N ALA A 468 13.56 -27.22 -1.63
CA ALA A 468 14.65 -28.18 -1.61
C ALA A 468 15.99 -27.51 -1.28
N GLY A 469 16.70 -28.00 -0.29
CA GLY A 469 17.99 -27.48 0.17
C GLY A 469 18.07 -27.32 1.70
N PRO A 470 19.14 -26.65 2.21
CA PRO A 470 20.22 -26.06 1.42
C PRO A 470 21.21 -27.10 0.85
N PHE A 471 21.55 -26.93 -0.42
CA PHE A 471 22.64 -27.67 -1.06
C PHE A 471 23.82 -26.69 -1.28
N ARG A 472 24.88 -26.81 -0.48
CA ARG A 472 26.00 -25.85 -0.50
C ARG A 472 25.55 -24.38 -0.46
N ASN A 473 24.63 -24.04 0.44
CA ASN A 473 24.04 -22.71 0.60
C ASN A 473 22.95 -22.32 -0.42
N PHE A 474 22.60 -23.17 -1.40
CA PHE A 474 21.51 -22.93 -2.33
C PHE A 474 20.23 -23.63 -1.87
N THR A 475 19.14 -22.91 -1.92
CA THR A 475 17.79 -23.42 -1.72
C THR A 475 16.98 -23.15 -2.98
N PHE A 476 16.23 -24.13 -3.43
CA PHE A 476 15.35 -24.04 -4.60
C PHE A 476 13.90 -24.12 -4.14
N SER A 477 13.01 -23.39 -4.79
CA SER A 477 11.57 -23.52 -4.54
C SER A 477 10.76 -23.48 -5.82
N ALA A 478 9.61 -24.15 -5.78
CA ALA A 478 8.55 -24.00 -6.75
C ALA A 478 7.22 -23.86 -6.00
N SER A 479 6.39 -22.92 -6.42
CA SER A 479 5.13 -22.61 -5.75
C SER A 479 3.99 -22.48 -6.77
N TYR A 480 2.81 -22.85 -6.33
CA TYR A 480 1.53 -22.71 -7.00
C TYR A 480 0.52 -22.12 -6.02
N GLY A 481 -0.30 -21.17 -6.47
CA GLY A 481 -1.35 -20.61 -5.64
C GLY A 481 -2.52 -20.07 -6.43
N LYS A 482 -3.71 -20.23 -5.86
CA LYS A 482 -4.91 -19.50 -6.26
C LYS A 482 -5.21 -18.39 -5.27
N GLY A 483 -5.67 -17.26 -5.79
CA GLY A 483 -6.16 -16.11 -5.05
C GLY A 483 -7.48 -15.61 -5.63
N ILE A 484 -8.10 -14.69 -4.94
CA ILE A 484 -9.26 -13.91 -5.41
C ILE A 484 -9.07 -12.44 -5.09
N ARG A 485 -9.81 -11.64 -5.83
CA ARG A 485 -10.06 -10.23 -5.56
C ARG A 485 -11.57 -10.00 -5.61
N SER A 486 -12.15 -9.54 -4.51
CA SER A 486 -13.56 -9.15 -4.46
C SER A 486 -13.83 -7.98 -5.42
N VAL A 487 -15.05 -7.91 -5.93
CA VAL A 487 -15.50 -6.76 -6.70
C VAL A 487 -15.95 -5.64 -5.78
N ASP A 488 -16.03 -4.43 -6.29
CA ASP A 488 -16.55 -3.31 -5.55
C ASP A 488 -18.10 -3.37 -5.46
N PRO A 489 -18.73 -2.77 -4.44
CA PRO A 489 -20.19 -2.80 -4.29
C PRO A 489 -20.96 -2.28 -5.50
N LEU A 490 -20.41 -1.34 -6.27
CA LEU A 490 -21.03 -0.82 -7.49
C LEU A 490 -21.15 -1.87 -8.60
N HIS A 491 -20.14 -2.77 -8.70
CA HIS A 491 -20.23 -3.88 -9.65
C HIS A 491 -21.31 -4.89 -9.28
N VAL A 492 -21.59 -5.06 -7.98
CA VAL A 492 -22.67 -5.92 -7.51
C VAL A 492 -24.03 -5.40 -7.97
N ILE A 493 -24.23 -4.09 -7.91
CA ILE A 493 -25.48 -3.44 -8.38
C ILE A 493 -25.62 -3.59 -9.90
N ALA A 494 -24.50 -3.54 -10.64
CA ALA A 494 -24.50 -3.66 -12.11
C ALA A 494 -24.73 -5.10 -12.64
N ASP A 495 -25.17 -6.05 -11.81
CA ASP A 495 -25.50 -7.45 -12.17
C ASP A 495 -24.28 -8.29 -12.59
N VAL A 496 -23.20 -8.23 -11.80
CA VAL A 496 -22.02 -9.07 -12.01
C VAL A 496 -22.29 -10.48 -11.48
N ASN A 497 -22.13 -11.48 -12.34
CA ASN A 497 -22.41 -12.89 -12.03
C ASN A 497 -21.49 -13.54 -11.00
N ALA A 498 -20.35 -12.92 -10.66
CA ALA A 498 -19.39 -13.43 -9.68
C ALA A 498 -18.89 -12.28 -8.79
N PRO A 499 -18.95 -12.41 -7.45
CA PRO A 499 -18.53 -11.36 -6.53
C PRO A 499 -16.99 -11.25 -6.38
N PHE A 500 -16.23 -11.92 -7.21
CA PHE A 500 -14.76 -11.90 -7.22
C PHE A 500 -14.16 -12.33 -8.55
N SER A 501 -12.98 -11.81 -8.87
CA SER A 501 -12.09 -12.30 -9.93
C SER A 501 -11.18 -13.40 -9.38
N ASN A 502 -10.79 -14.36 -10.23
CA ASN A 502 -9.91 -15.46 -9.87
C ASN A 502 -8.50 -15.24 -10.41
N ILE A 503 -7.53 -15.62 -9.59
CA ILE A 503 -6.12 -15.48 -9.89
C ILE A 503 -5.43 -16.84 -9.75
N VAL A 504 -4.52 -17.15 -10.69
CA VAL A 504 -3.64 -18.31 -10.62
C VAL A 504 -2.21 -17.86 -10.79
N SER A 505 -1.34 -18.25 -9.86
CA SER A 505 0.06 -17.87 -9.89
C SER A 505 0.97 -19.08 -9.76
N TYR A 506 2.08 -19.04 -10.50
CA TYR A 506 3.16 -20.00 -10.48
C TYR A 506 4.48 -19.30 -10.27
N GLU A 507 5.38 -19.89 -9.52
CA GLU A 507 6.77 -19.43 -9.47
C GLU A 507 7.76 -20.57 -9.31
N ALA A 508 8.99 -20.31 -9.75
CA ALA A 508 10.14 -21.14 -9.49
C ALA A 508 11.36 -20.25 -9.25
N GLY A 509 12.15 -20.59 -8.24
CA GLY A 509 13.28 -19.76 -7.89
C GLY A 509 14.37 -20.48 -7.11
N ALA A 510 15.49 -19.75 -6.95
CA ALA A 510 16.64 -20.17 -6.19
C ALA A 510 17.07 -19.03 -5.24
N ALA A 511 17.50 -19.41 -4.05
CA ALA A 511 18.10 -18.52 -3.07
C ALA A 511 19.48 -19.04 -2.67
N TYR A 512 20.43 -18.14 -2.52
CA TYR A 512 21.74 -18.40 -1.93
C TYR A 512 21.83 -17.66 -0.60
N ALA A 513 22.27 -18.35 0.45
CA ALA A 513 22.55 -17.75 1.75
C ALA A 513 23.92 -18.26 2.25
N GLY A 514 24.86 -17.34 2.40
CA GLY A 514 26.22 -17.68 2.81
C GLY A 514 27.00 -16.50 3.34
N THR A 515 28.30 -16.74 3.57
CA THR A 515 29.23 -15.70 3.99
C THR A 515 30.31 -15.54 2.92
N LEU A 516 30.60 -14.28 2.56
CA LEU A 516 31.72 -13.93 1.70
C LEU A 516 32.67 -13.02 2.50
N LYS A 517 33.86 -13.55 2.86
CA LYS A 517 34.75 -12.89 3.81
C LYS A 517 34.00 -12.58 5.13
N ASN A 518 33.78 -11.31 5.43
CA ASN A 518 33.14 -10.85 6.67
C ASN A 518 31.71 -10.32 6.44
N ALA A 519 31.11 -10.60 5.30
CA ALA A 519 29.75 -10.19 4.97
C ALA A 519 28.82 -11.41 4.84
N VAL A 520 27.59 -11.29 5.34
CA VAL A 520 26.50 -12.22 5.04
C VAL A 520 25.92 -11.83 3.69
N VAL A 521 25.74 -12.82 2.82
CA VAL A 521 25.18 -12.63 1.47
C VAL A 521 23.90 -13.44 1.36
N VAL A 522 22.81 -12.78 0.98
CA VAL A 522 21.57 -13.44 0.59
C VAL A 522 21.23 -12.96 -0.82
N ALA A 523 21.16 -13.89 -1.77
CA ALA A 523 20.75 -13.59 -3.14
C ALA A 523 19.56 -14.46 -3.51
N ARG A 524 18.61 -13.89 -4.26
CA ARG A 524 17.39 -14.58 -4.71
C ARG A 524 17.16 -14.33 -6.20
N SER A 525 16.66 -15.34 -6.90
CA SER A 525 16.27 -15.27 -8.31
C SER A 525 14.97 -16.04 -8.48
N VAL A 526 13.93 -15.39 -8.98
CA VAL A 526 12.58 -15.93 -9.09
C VAL A 526 12.01 -15.68 -10.47
N PHE A 527 11.49 -16.68 -11.12
CA PHE A 527 10.62 -16.57 -12.30
C PHE A 527 9.19 -16.80 -11.86
N PHE A 528 8.27 -15.97 -12.35
CA PHE A 528 6.86 -16.05 -12.00
C PHE A 528 5.95 -15.83 -13.21
N GLN A 529 4.74 -16.39 -13.11
CA GLN A 529 3.64 -16.12 -14.02
C GLN A 529 2.35 -16.05 -13.21
N THR A 530 1.55 -15.01 -13.48
CA THR A 530 0.24 -14.81 -12.87
C THR A 530 -0.80 -14.56 -13.94
N VAL A 531 -1.92 -15.27 -13.88
CA VAL A 531 -3.08 -15.15 -14.78
C VAL A 531 -4.27 -14.69 -13.96
N VAL A 532 -4.94 -13.66 -14.44
CA VAL A 532 -6.16 -13.08 -13.87
C VAL A 532 -7.28 -13.28 -14.88
N ASP A 533 -8.44 -13.75 -14.45
CA ASP A 533 -9.58 -13.99 -15.37
C ASP A 533 -10.31 -12.70 -15.78
N GLN A 534 -10.44 -11.76 -14.85
CA GLN A 534 -10.96 -10.41 -15.08
C GLN A 534 -10.14 -9.42 -14.27
N ASP A 535 -9.52 -8.46 -14.95
CA ASP A 535 -8.66 -7.48 -14.32
C ASP A 535 -9.38 -6.15 -14.08
N LEU A 536 -8.87 -5.33 -13.17
CA LEU A 536 -9.34 -3.96 -12.96
C LEU A 536 -8.44 -3.01 -13.75
N LEU A 537 -9.06 -2.06 -14.44
CA LEU A 537 -8.41 -1.06 -15.25
C LEU A 537 -8.88 0.32 -14.82
N PHE A 538 -7.96 1.26 -14.64
CA PHE A 538 -8.31 2.61 -14.25
C PHE A 538 -9.02 3.35 -15.39
N ASP A 539 -10.21 3.86 -15.12
CA ASP A 539 -10.99 4.73 -16.01
C ASP A 539 -10.94 6.18 -15.47
N GLN A 540 -10.22 7.04 -16.17
CA GLN A 540 -10.00 8.43 -15.78
C GLN A 540 -11.28 9.27 -15.81
N THR A 541 -12.27 8.87 -16.61
CA THR A 541 -13.56 9.56 -16.71
C THR A 541 -14.46 9.26 -15.51
N ALA A 542 -14.35 8.03 -15.01
CA ALA A 542 -15.07 7.59 -13.82
C ALA A 542 -14.31 7.89 -12.51
N GLY A 543 -13.01 8.25 -12.60
CA GLY A 543 -12.13 8.44 -11.45
C GLY A 543 -11.93 7.16 -10.62
N ARG A 544 -12.07 5.97 -11.23
CA ARG A 544 -12.03 4.68 -10.52
C ARG A 544 -11.64 3.51 -11.42
N ASN A 545 -11.36 2.38 -10.80
CA ASN A 545 -11.10 1.14 -11.52
C ASN A 545 -12.40 0.47 -11.99
N VAL A 546 -12.41 0.01 -13.24
CA VAL A 546 -13.51 -0.73 -13.86
C VAL A 546 -13.07 -2.15 -14.22
N LEU A 547 -14.02 -3.09 -14.18
CA LEU A 547 -13.75 -4.49 -14.50
C LEU A 547 -13.53 -4.65 -16.00
N GLY A 548 -12.37 -5.16 -16.38
CA GLY A 548 -11.94 -5.39 -17.76
C GLY A 548 -11.76 -6.87 -18.10
N VAL A 549 -11.07 -7.11 -19.20
CA VAL A 549 -10.72 -8.46 -19.68
C VAL A 549 -9.59 -9.07 -18.86
N GLY A 550 -9.39 -10.39 -18.99
CA GLY A 550 -8.33 -11.10 -18.29
C GLY A 550 -6.93 -10.72 -18.79
N THR A 551 -5.96 -10.90 -17.92
CA THR A 551 -4.55 -10.53 -18.17
C THR A 551 -3.57 -11.61 -17.74
N THR A 552 -2.38 -11.61 -18.33
CA THR A 552 -1.26 -12.48 -17.95
C THR A 552 0.00 -11.66 -17.71
N ARG A 553 0.66 -11.92 -16.59
CA ARG A 553 1.93 -11.33 -16.19
C ARG A 553 2.99 -12.40 -16.11
N THR A 554 4.11 -12.20 -16.80
CA THR A 554 5.27 -13.10 -16.75
C THR A 554 6.51 -12.30 -16.48
N GLY A 555 7.30 -12.71 -15.49
CA GLY A 555 8.45 -11.91 -15.08
C GLY A 555 9.55 -12.68 -14.37
N TRP A 556 10.62 -11.93 -14.12
CA TRP A 556 11.77 -12.35 -13.34
C TRP A 556 12.10 -11.29 -12.29
N LEU A 557 12.48 -11.76 -11.12
CA LEU A 557 12.89 -10.94 -9.98
C LEU A 557 14.25 -11.42 -9.48
N GLY A 558 15.18 -10.48 -9.32
CA GLY A 558 16.45 -10.68 -8.65
C GLY A 558 16.57 -9.80 -7.42
N ALA A 559 17.01 -10.35 -6.29
CA ALA A 559 17.27 -9.59 -5.07
C ALA A 559 18.59 -10.01 -4.44
N LEU A 560 19.35 -9.05 -3.95
CA LEU A 560 20.63 -9.22 -3.28
C LEU A 560 20.65 -8.42 -1.98
N ARG A 561 21.02 -9.05 -0.87
CA ARG A 561 21.33 -8.37 0.39
C ARG A 561 22.74 -8.75 0.85
N LEU A 562 23.52 -7.73 1.21
CA LEU A 562 24.86 -7.87 1.77
C LEU A 562 24.89 -7.16 3.11
N THR A 563 25.15 -7.90 4.19
CA THR A 563 25.22 -7.33 5.53
C THR A 563 26.62 -7.56 6.10
N GLY A 564 27.33 -6.49 6.38
CA GLY A 564 28.67 -6.49 6.98
C GLY A 564 28.72 -5.79 8.33
N ALA A 565 29.91 -5.77 8.94
CA ALA A 565 30.09 -5.13 10.26
C ALA A 565 29.89 -3.61 10.24
N PHE A 566 29.98 -2.96 9.09
CA PHE A 566 29.92 -1.50 8.93
C PHE A 566 29.11 -1.05 7.72
N PHE A 567 28.45 -1.99 7.02
CA PHE A 567 27.60 -1.69 5.88
C PHE A 567 26.43 -2.67 5.77
N ASP A 568 25.35 -2.20 5.20
CA ASP A 568 24.22 -2.99 4.75
C ASP A 568 23.81 -2.52 3.34
N GLU A 569 23.58 -3.44 2.44
CA GLU A 569 23.22 -3.19 1.04
C GLU A 569 22.03 -4.08 0.68
N SER A 570 21.03 -3.49 0.04
CA SER A 570 19.90 -4.21 -0.54
C SER A 570 19.71 -3.73 -1.97
N ALA A 571 19.81 -4.62 -2.95
CA ALA A 571 19.56 -4.31 -4.34
C ALA A 571 18.54 -5.28 -4.93
N ASN A 572 17.61 -4.78 -5.74
CA ASN A 572 16.62 -5.60 -6.41
C ASN A 572 16.34 -5.11 -7.83
N LEU A 573 15.98 -6.03 -8.70
CA LEU A 573 15.59 -5.78 -10.09
C LEU A 573 14.41 -6.69 -10.44
N THR A 574 13.34 -6.10 -10.94
CA THR A 574 12.19 -6.84 -11.47
C THR A 574 12.02 -6.50 -12.95
N LEU A 575 11.88 -7.54 -13.75
CA LEU A 575 11.56 -7.48 -15.18
C LEU A 575 10.22 -8.19 -15.37
N VAL A 576 9.22 -7.51 -15.96
CA VAL A 576 7.91 -8.09 -16.15
C VAL A 576 7.28 -7.65 -17.46
N ARG A 577 6.51 -8.56 -18.04
CA ARG A 577 5.64 -8.30 -19.18
C ARG A 577 4.21 -8.61 -18.77
N SER A 578 3.32 -7.63 -18.89
CA SER A 578 1.88 -7.71 -18.60
C SER A 578 1.11 -7.53 -19.87
N THR A 579 0.22 -8.47 -20.21
CA THR A 579 -0.54 -8.44 -21.46
C THR A 579 -1.98 -8.84 -21.25
N PHE A 580 -2.88 -8.30 -22.05
CA PHE A 580 -4.25 -8.77 -22.16
C PHE A 580 -4.30 -10.15 -22.79
N ASN A 581 -5.26 -10.99 -22.36
CA ASN A 581 -5.36 -12.36 -22.82
C ASN A 581 -6.06 -12.51 -24.17
N ASP A 582 -6.87 -11.54 -24.54
CA ASP A 582 -7.68 -11.55 -25.78
C ASP A 582 -6.87 -11.12 -27.00
N ASP A 583 -6.04 -10.09 -26.91
CA ASP A 583 -5.32 -9.51 -28.04
C ASP A 583 -3.79 -9.47 -27.88
N GLY A 584 -3.27 -9.79 -26.68
CA GLY A 584 -1.85 -9.80 -26.37
C GLY A 584 -1.20 -8.42 -26.27
N GLN A 585 -2.00 -7.33 -26.29
CA GLN A 585 -1.48 -5.98 -26.08
C GLN A 585 -0.95 -5.80 -24.67
N ALA A 586 -0.04 -4.85 -24.48
CA ALA A 586 0.51 -4.52 -23.19
C ALA A 586 -0.55 -3.85 -22.28
N VAL A 587 -0.59 -4.24 -21.02
CA VAL A 587 -1.40 -3.55 -20.00
C VAL A 587 -0.79 -2.17 -19.78
N ALA A 588 -1.62 -1.12 -19.88
CA ALA A 588 -1.19 0.26 -19.73
C ALA A 588 -0.74 0.55 -18.28
N TYR A 589 0.08 1.58 -18.12
CA TYR A 589 0.62 2.16 -16.88
C TYR A 589 1.62 1.29 -16.12
N VAL A 590 1.70 0.00 -16.40
CA VAL A 590 2.51 -0.97 -15.63
C VAL A 590 3.98 -0.92 -16.08
N PRO A 591 4.95 -0.69 -15.16
CA PRO A 591 6.37 -0.68 -15.52
C PRO A 591 6.88 -2.09 -15.85
N GLY A 592 7.60 -2.20 -16.98
CA GLY A 592 8.28 -3.44 -17.37
C GLY A 592 9.61 -3.68 -16.64
N VAL A 593 10.22 -2.63 -16.09
CA VAL A 593 11.52 -2.66 -15.40
C VAL A 593 11.45 -1.80 -14.15
N VAL A 594 11.77 -2.38 -12.99
CA VAL A 594 11.93 -1.66 -11.73
C VAL A 594 13.23 -2.10 -11.06
N PHE A 595 14.10 -1.15 -10.77
CA PHE A 595 15.35 -1.37 -10.03
C PHE A 595 15.40 -0.47 -8.80
N ARG A 596 15.80 -1.03 -7.66
CA ARG A 596 16.07 -0.29 -6.43
C ARG A 596 17.35 -0.81 -5.76
N SER A 597 18.17 0.11 -5.25
CA SER A 597 19.32 -0.19 -4.41
C SER A 597 19.34 0.75 -3.21
N ASP A 598 19.50 0.19 -2.03
CA ASP A 598 19.56 0.90 -0.75
C ASP A 598 20.84 0.50 -0.01
N SER A 599 21.72 1.46 0.21
CA SER A 599 23.02 1.28 0.85
C SER A 599 23.07 2.05 2.15
N ALA A 600 23.57 1.43 3.21
CA ALA A 600 23.85 2.07 4.49
C ALA A 600 25.28 1.76 4.94
N LEU A 601 25.99 2.79 5.35
CA LEU A 601 27.32 2.70 5.98
C LEU A 601 27.23 3.24 7.40
N PHE A 602 27.85 2.55 8.37
CA PHE A 602 27.83 2.98 9.75
C PHE A 602 29.15 2.67 10.44
N ARG A 603 29.62 3.63 11.24
CA ARG A 603 30.90 3.49 11.98
C ARG A 603 30.93 4.32 13.25
N SER A 604 31.57 3.78 14.27
CA SER A 604 32.01 4.59 15.40
C SER A 604 33.24 5.41 14.99
N LEU A 605 33.18 6.73 15.17
CA LEU A 605 34.27 7.64 14.89
C LEU A 605 35.31 7.57 16.02
N PRO A 606 36.58 7.92 15.73
CA PRO A 606 37.66 7.85 16.76
C PRO A 606 37.50 8.87 17.89
N TRP A 607 36.57 9.79 17.78
CA TRP A 607 36.35 10.84 18.79
C TRP A 607 35.39 10.38 19.86
N THR A 608 35.80 10.55 21.12
CA THR A 608 34.99 10.17 22.31
C THR A 608 34.82 11.36 23.26
N PRO A 609 34.13 12.45 22.84
CA PRO A 609 33.92 13.60 23.72
C PRO A 609 33.21 13.18 24.99
N ARG A 610 33.76 13.61 26.15
CA ARG A 610 33.23 13.24 27.48
C ARG A 610 33.09 11.71 27.68
N GLY A 611 33.99 10.92 27.05
CA GLY A 611 34.00 9.45 27.16
C GLY A 611 32.93 8.72 26.38
N LYS A 612 32.07 9.42 25.61
CA LYS A 612 31.03 8.80 24.75
C LYS A 612 31.46 8.79 23.29
N PRO A 613 31.39 7.64 22.59
CA PRO A 613 31.75 7.58 21.17
C PRO A 613 30.73 8.35 20.32
N ILE A 614 31.22 8.99 19.28
CA ILE A 614 30.38 9.50 18.19
C ILE A 614 30.18 8.35 17.20
N ARG A 615 28.91 8.11 16.81
CA ARG A 615 28.59 7.18 15.71
C ARG A 615 28.11 7.98 14.52
N GLY A 616 28.64 7.65 13.35
CA GLY A 616 28.22 8.23 12.08
C GLY A 616 27.59 7.18 11.21
N SER A 617 26.58 7.58 10.42
CA SER A 617 26.04 6.76 9.33
C SER A 617 25.85 7.59 8.06
N LEU A 618 25.86 6.92 6.92
CA LEU A 618 25.55 7.44 5.61
C LEU A 618 24.59 6.47 4.95
N GLY A 619 23.53 6.98 4.33
CA GLY A 619 22.58 6.21 3.54
C GLY A 619 22.50 6.72 2.11
N ALA A 620 22.24 5.84 1.17
CA ALA A 620 21.96 6.19 -0.22
C ALA A 620 20.91 5.25 -0.79
N GLY A 621 19.97 5.80 -1.57
CA GLY A 621 18.96 5.06 -2.31
C GLY A 621 19.04 5.40 -3.80
N VAL A 622 18.93 4.42 -4.68
CA VAL A 622 18.87 4.61 -6.13
C VAL A 622 17.63 3.92 -6.66
N THR A 623 16.79 4.64 -7.39
CA THR A 623 15.61 4.11 -8.05
C THR A 623 15.70 4.32 -9.55
N TYR A 624 15.42 3.27 -10.33
CA TYR A 624 15.18 3.36 -11.76
C TYR A 624 13.89 2.62 -12.12
N VAL A 625 13.02 3.28 -12.85
CA VAL A 625 11.81 2.71 -13.43
C VAL A 625 11.84 2.93 -14.93
N GLY A 626 11.75 1.84 -15.69
CA GLY A 626 11.71 1.92 -17.15
C GLY A 626 10.41 2.52 -17.67
N PRO A 627 10.40 2.93 -18.95
CA PRO A 627 9.19 3.46 -19.59
C PRO A 627 8.02 2.49 -19.50
N ARG A 628 6.81 3.04 -19.35
CA ARG A 628 5.55 2.31 -19.20
C ARG A 628 4.70 2.46 -20.47
N PRO A 629 4.01 1.42 -20.94
CA PRO A 629 2.98 1.57 -21.98
C PRO A 629 1.89 2.51 -21.49
N LEU A 630 1.42 3.40 -22.37
CA LEU A 630 0.27 4.26 -22.14
C LEU A 630 -0.80 3.94 -23.21
N PRO A 631 -2.08 4.27 -22.99
CA PRO A 631 -3.12 4.11 -23.98
C PRO A 631 -2.78 4.78 -25.31
N TYR A 632 -3.38 4.29 -26.39
CA TYR A 632 -3.22 4.80 -27.75
C TYR A 632 -1.77 4.77 -28.27
N GLY A 633 -0.97 3.79 -27.80
CA GLY A 633 0.40 3.56 -28.29
C GLY A 633 1.43 4.57 -27.80
N GLN A 634 1.09 5.38 -26.81
CA GLN A 634 2.04 6.27 -26.16
C GLN A 634 2.91 5.50 -25.14
N VAL A 635 3.98 6.13 -24.69
CA VAL A 635 4.94 5.58 -23.72
C VAL A 635 5.33 6.69 -22.74
N SER A 636 5.43 6.35 -21.46
CA SER A 636 5.89 7.27 -20.41
C SER A 636 7.40 7.54 -20.51
N ASP A 637 7.87 8.55 -19.82
CA ASP A 637 9.28 8.73 -19.57
C ASP A 637 9.80 7.71 -18.53
N ASP A 638 11.11 7.51 -18.47
CA ASP A 638 11.75 6.74 -17.40
C ASP A 638 11.95 7.61 -16.14
N ILE A 639 12.05 6.96 -15.00
CA ILE A 639 12.31 7.63 -13.72
C ILE A 639 13.70 7.20 -13.22
N PHE A 640 14.56 8.18 -12.92
CA PHE A 640 15.82 7.95 -12.25
C PHE A 640 16.01 8.95 -11.10
N THR A 641 16.08 8.44 -9.87
CA THR A 641 16.29 9.27 -8.68
C THR A 641 17.38 8.69 -7.78
N VAL A 642 18.07 9.58 -7.08
CA VAL A 642 19.05 9.24 -6.05
C VAL A 642 18.67 9.97 -4.78
N ASP A 643 18.61 9.24 -3.68
CA ASP A 643 18.37 9.77 -2.35
C ASP A 643 19.62 9.63 -1.49
N GLY A 644 19.79 10.45 -0.47
CA GLY A 644 20.95 10.37 0.41
C GLY A 644 20.63 10.79 1.83
N SER A 645 21.37 10.26 2.79
CA SER A 645 21.30 10.70 4.19
C SER A 645 22.65 10.66 4.88
N ALA A 646 22.77 11.45 5.93
CA ALA A 646 23.88 11.40 6.86
C ALA A 646 23.37 11.57 8.29
N SER A 647 23.88 10.79 9.24
CA SER A 647 23.57 11.01 10.64
C SER A 647 24.79 10.97 11.55
N LEU A 648 24.70 11.69 12.66
CA LEU A 648 25.68 11.69 13.74
C LEU A 648 24.93 11.51 15.08
N SER A 649 25.33 10.51 15.84
CA SER A 649 24.77 10.25 17.18
C SER A 649 25.85 10.40 18.24
N TRP A 650 25.54 11.13 19.30
CA TRP A 650 26.42 11.33 20.45
C TRP A 650 25.64 11.31 21.77
N GLY A 651 25.83 10.28 22.55
CA GLY A 651 25.10 10.11 23.82
C GLY A 651 23.59 10.01 23.54
N SER A 652 22.84 10.96 24.07
CA SER A 652 21.38 11.05 23.90
C SER A 652 20.93 11.86 22.68
N TYR A 653 21.84 12.41 21.92
CA TYR A 653 21.54 13.30 20.79
C TYR A 653 21.82 12.61 19.47
N GLN A 654 20.94 12.83 18.49
CA GLN A 654 21.17 12.46 17.10
C GLN A 654 20.78 13.62 16.19
N LEU A 655 21.66 13.95 15.25
CA LEU A 655 21.36 14.84 14.14
C LEU A 655 21.37 14.01 12.88
N ARG A 656 20.30 14.07 12.10
CA ARG A 656 20.18 13.42 10.79
C ARG A 656 19.82 14.44 9.72
N VAL A 657 20.44 14.36 8.57
CA VAL A 657 20.12 15.14 7.38
C VAL A 657 19.77 14.14 6.28
N VAL A 658 18.64 14.36 5.62
CA VAL A 658 18.11 13.54 4.52
C VAL A 658 17.95 14.43 3.31
N SER A 659 18.34 13.94 2.13
CA SER A 659 18.03 14.57 0.86
C SER A 659 17.33 13.58 -0.06
N THR A 660 16.13 13.91 -0.51
CA THR A 660 15.41 13.19 -1.57
C THR A 660 15.73 13.82 -2.91
N ASN A 661 15.74 13.01 -3.97
CA ASN A 661 16.10 13.44 -5.32
C ASN A 661 17.37 14.31 -5.35
N LEU A 662 18.47 13.78 -4.80
CA LEU A 662 19.75 14.49 -4.60
C LEU A 662 20.28 15.14 -5.89
N LEU A 663 20.02 14.53 -7.05
CA LEU A 663 20.44 15.02 -8.35
C LEU A 663 19.55 16.15 -8.89
N ASN A 664 18.42 16.41 -8.24
CA ASN A 664 17.40 17.38 -8.67
C ASN A 664 16.91 17.13 -10.11
N THR A 665 16.72 15.88 -10.47
CA THR A 665 16.12 15.51 -11.75
C THR A 665 14.65 15.88 -11.77
N GLN A 666 14.17 16.49 -12.85
CA GLN A 666 12.74 16.59 -13.12
C GLN A 666 12.28 15.23 -13.65
N TYR A 667 11.26 14.65 -13.03
CA TYR A 667 10.68 13.38 -13.45
C TYR A 667 9.16 13.39 -13.26
N ARG A 668 8.47 12.66 -14.12
CA ARG A 668 7.03 12.48 -14.07
C ARG A 668 6.75 11.24 -13.22
N LEU A 669 6.09 11.42 -12.07
CA LEU A 669 5.82 10.33 -11.12
C LEU A 669 4.72 9.42 -11.67
N GLY A 670 3.53 9.97 -11.94
CA GLY A 670 2.43 9.35 -12.66
C GLY A 670 2.34 9.89 -14.07
N GLU A 671 2.06 9.05 -15.06
CA GLU A 671 1.81 9.48 -16.44
C GLU A 671 0.67 8.68 -17.04
N PHE A 672 -0.22 9.39 -17.72
CA PHE A 672 -1.45 8.89 -18.32
C PHE A 672 -1.60 9.40 -19.74
N ASN A 673 -2.60 8.86 -20.48
CA ASN A 673 -2.97 9.36 -21.79
C ASN A 673 -4.48 9.20 -21.99
N TYR A 674 -5.21 10.31 -21.85
CA TYR A 674 -6.67 10.33 -21.97
C TYR A 674 -7.17 11.73 -22.38
N ALA A 675 -8.49 11.82 -22.68
CA ALA A 675 -9.13 13.08 -23.03
C ALA A 675 -9.22 14.00 -21.79
N SER A 676 -8.56 15.15 -21.87
CA SER A 676 -8.61 16.18 -20.82
C SER A 676 -8.52 17.57 -21.47
N ASP A 677 -9.09 18.58 -20.82
CA ASP A 677 -9.04 19.96 -21.29
C ASP A 677 -9.28 20.94 -20.13
N PHE A 678 -8.23 21.64 -19.74
CA PHE A 678 -8.25 22.60 -18.64
C PHE A 678 -8.39 24.06 -19.13
N HIS A 679 -8.78 24.26 -20.39
CA HIS A 679 -8.96 25.59 -20.97
C HIS A 679 -10.40 26.09 -20.82
N SER A 680 -10.58 27.42 -20.86
CA SER A 680 -11.89 28.10 -20.67
C SER A 680 -12.73 28.17 -21.96
N GLN A 681 -12.55 27.27 -22.92
CA GLN A 681 -13.30 27.32 -24.19
C GLN A 681 -14.65 26.62 -24.06
N ALA A 682 -15.60 27.00 -24.92
CA ALA A 682 -16.99 26.62 -24.83
C ALA A 682 -17.24 25.08 -24.90
N GLN A 683 -16.36 24.31 -25.51
CA GLN A 683 -16.45 22.84 -25.55
C GLN A 683 -15.08 22.20 -25.30
N PRO A 684 -14.99 21.16 -24.45
CA PRO A 684 -13.75 20.47 -24.19
C PRO A 684 -13.30 19.67 -25.41
N THR A 685 -12.00 19.58 -25.62
CA THR A 685 -11.44 18.61 -26.57
C THR A 685 -11.58 17.20 -26.01
N LEU A 686 -12.01 16.27 -26.84
CA LEU A 686 -12.06 14.84 -26.51
C LEU A 686 -10.86 14.09 -27.08
N VAL A 687 -9.86 14.81 -27.60
CA VAL A 687 -8.63 14.19 -28.12
C VAL A 687 -7.73 13.83 -26.94
N PRO A 688 -7.34 12.55 -26.79
CA PRO A 688 -6.40 12.15 -25.76
C PRO A 688 -5.07 12.87 -25.88
N GLU A 689 -4.52 13.27 -24.75
CA GLU A 689 -3.20 13.87 -24.62
C GLU A 689 -2.50 13.28 -23.39
N ARG A 690 -1.17 13.18 -23.47
CA ARG A 690 -0.38 12.78 -22.29
C ARG A 690 -0.59 13.77 -21.16
N THR A 691 -0.84 13.24 -19.98
CA THR A 691 -0.90 13.99 -18.73
C THR A 691 0.07 13.38 -17.73
N PHE A 692 0.53 14.19 -16.78
CA PHE A 692 1.47 13.70 -15.77
C PHE A 692 1.26 14.39 -14.41
N THR A 693 1.69 13.71 -13.36
CA THR A 693 1.93 14.30 -12.04
C THR A 693 3.42 14.53 -11.83
N ALA A 694 3.80 15.69 -11.31
CA ALA A 694 5.19 16.02 -11.08
C ALA A 694 5.78 15.21 -9.91
N GLY A 695 6.94 14.61 -10.12
CA GLY A 695 7.76 14.09 -9.03
C GLY A 695 8.46 15.23 -8.27
N ALA A 696 8.67 15.05 -6.95
CA ALA A 696 9.25 16.08 -6.10
C ALA A 696 10.67 16.49 -6.54
N PRO A 697 11.02 17.78 -6.57
CA PRO A 697 12.38 18.25 -6.75
C PRO A 697 13.24 17.84 -5.54
N ARG A 698 14.53 18.20 -5.57
CA ARG A 698 15.41 17.94 -4.43
C ARG A 698 14.87 18.56 -3.15
N GLY A 699 14.56 17.71 -2.17
CA GLY A 699 14.26 18.08 -0.80
C GLY A 699 15.44 17.86 0.12
N VAL A 700 15.62 18.71 1.14
CA VAL A 700 16.61 18.55 2.21
C VAL A 700 15.91 18.75 3.54
N PHE A 701 16.03 17.76 4.43
CA PHE A 701 15.37 17.74 5.74
C PHE A 701 16.38 17.45 6.84
N ALA A 702 16.30 18.19 7.94
CA ALA A 702 17.15 18.00 9.11
C ALA A 702 16.29 17.58 10.30
N THR A 703 16.70 16.50 10.98
CA THR A 703 16.04 15.98 12.18
C THR A 703 16.99 16.04 13.37
N LEU A 704 16.55 16.66 14.45
CA LEU A 704 17.21 16.59 15.74
C LEU A 704 16.40 15.68 16.66
N SER A 705 17.03 14.64 17.23
CA SER A 705 16.40 13.71 18.18
C SER A 705 17.13 13.75 19.52
N ILE A 706 16.36 13.69 20.59
CA ILE A 706 16.86 13.64 21.96
C ILE A 706 16.20 12.47 22.68
N SER A 707 17.01 11.58 23.25
CA SER A 707 16.54 10.41 24.00
C SER A 707 16.80 10.57 25.50
N PHE A 708 15.79 10.26 26.30
CA PHE A 708 15.79 10.37 27.74
C PHE A 708 15.52 8.99 28.39
N GLY A 709 16.27 8.61 29.41
CA GLY A 709 15.99 7.41 30.20
C GLY A 709 16.33 6.07 29.53
N GLY A 710 17.00 6.06 28.37
CA GLY A 710 17.58 4.85 27.77
C GLY A 710 18.95 4.57 28.41
N VAL A 711 19.10 3.47 29.13
CA VAL A 711 20.40 2.90 29.55
C VAL A 711 20.65 1.68 28.72
#